data_5464fc0162b92b346e115b4bb5fa5ecf
#
_entry.id   5464fc0162b92b346e115b4bb5fa5ecf
#
_cell.length_a   1.000
_cell.length_b   1.000
_cell.length_c   1.000
_cell.angle_alpha   90.00
_cell.angle_beta   90.00
_cell.angle_gamma   90.00
#
_symmetry.space_group_name_H-M   'P 1'
#
loop_
_entity.id
_entity.type
_entity.pdbx_description
1 polymer ?
#
loop_
_entity_poly.entity_id
_entity_poly.type
_entity_poly.pdbx_seq_one_letter_code
_entity_poly.pdbx_strand_id
1 'polypeptide(L)'
;MIQSPQWKLLGGEIDDNKSIDYLPIEALRGQGATGFFCGVSSVRTFRSSGTTDKDRSTSLFSREGLELYRERSLAQFSYVLDQVLPPQGDASRLGLSLVPDSDAWPDSSLAQMLTWISEAFELKFVSEAELKSAISSNKNRRLWIFGTAFHWVNALDSGATQLLPPGSVIFETGGTKGRSREIKREDLYLELSEAFGIPSEAIVSEYGMCELACQAYDFVPHGQKLDLELRRFRFYHDVELAVLDRPGSARSHGRGGLMVRDPARVDYPWFVRTEDLAEISDGSFKLLGRTPKAPLKGCSLGAEKVLGNDQRVNGPTHDRSICTDSPSGLCPNLIDQRIKLIADFLNDFLVSERALATFAAELGSTKAAASALADVKSGIPDSRSRWDSAISAALGRNRNQAAKWLFILPENHSLVGLYPLSIAYAAGLAVSVRLPKAFEQSGSLISVFLSEVKKLAGAVIDVLPSHWRIGDHTEMPPVDAILCYGSSETVKKIQSFTNLPVRGFGHRIPVTVVPINEIRDSSDKIAADCLSLGQLGCMSSRAIFVVHDGTEPCSLDDLLGSLQLSGREFWATPIPWQKLVSLDAEAFRYTTLGAKIRLPDSAASPLVCWSEMKPSPKFGEFDALLSRTQFCLPVVSCAAKDLQSFVLSLSKHLKYMENIGTITVPHNQVSEIGDALSRHGLPGASIRGLGQANAPKWDGYHEGLSLFDLQDYRLIL
;
A
#
# COMPACT_ATOMS: atom_id res chain seq x y z
N MET A 1 -17.18 -31.80 11.36
CA MET A 1 -16.19 -30.93 10.71
C MET A 1 -16.62 -30.74 9.28
N ILE A 2 -17.23 -29.61 8.96
CA ILE A 2 -17.50 -29.22 7.57
C ILE A 2 -16.30 -28.37 7.16
N GLN A 3 -15.22 -29.03 6.75
CA GLN A 3 -14.18 -28.33 6.02
C GLN A 3 -14.77 -27.89 4.68
N SER A 4 -15.07 -26.61 4.53
CA SER A 4 -15.29 -26.04 3.22
C SER A 4 -14.03 -26.32 2.39
N PRO A 5 -14.13 -26.96 1.22
CA PRO A 5 -12.95 -27.32 0.41
C PRO A 5 -12.14 -26.11 -0.10
N GLN A 6 -12.55 -24.89 0.23
CA GLN A 6 -11.95 -23.63 -0.22
C GLN A 6 -10.89 -23.05 0.74
N TRP A 7 -10.79 -23.57 1.98
CA TRP A 7 -9.90 -22.99 2.98
C TRP A 7 -8.76 -23.95 3.30
N LYS A 8 -7.52 -23.53 3.02
CA LYS A 8 -6.31 -24.28 3.34
C LYS A 8 -5.35 -23.38 4.11
N LEU A 9 -4.72 -23.96 5.13
CA LEU A 9 -3.60 -23.33 5.83
C LEU A 9 -2.41 -23.22 4.88
N LEU A 10 -1.57 -22.23 5.10
CA LEU A 10 -0.27 -22.16 4.46
C LEU A 10 0.68 -23.10 5.20
N GLY A 11 1.36 -23.95 4.45
CA GLY A 11 2.46 -24.76 4.97
C GLY A 11 3.78 -23.99 4.90
N GLY A 12 4.67 -24.26 5.83
CA GLY A 12 6.01 -23.68 5.86
C GLY A 12 6.96 -24.51 6.71
N GLU A 13 8.17 -24.03 6.84
CA GLU A 13 9.19 -24.64 7.70
C GLU A 13 9.75 -23.58 8.64
N ILE A 14 9.98 -23.97 9.90
CA ILE A 14 10.66 -23.16 10.90
C ILE A 14 12.07 -23.70 11.13
N ASP A 15 13.07 -22.83 11.05
CA ASP A 15 14.48 -23.17 11.19
C ASP A 15 14.94 -24.30 10.24
N ASP A 16 14.34 -24.37 9.04
CA ASP A 16 14.60 -25.31 7.93
C ASP A 16 14.38 -26.81 8.26
N ASN A 17 13.74 -27.15 9.40
CA ASN A 17 13.61 -28.55 9.83
C ASN A 17 12.23 -28.96 10.35
N LYS A 18 11.39 -28.04 10.76
CA LYS A 18 10.08 -28.34 11.37
C LYS A 18 8.96 -27.79 10.52
N SER A 19 8.14 -28.66 9.97
CA SER A 19 6.90 -28.25 9.27
C SER A 19 5.95 -27.54 10.23
N ILE A 20 5.40 -26.42 9.78
CA ILE A 20 4.40 -25.63 10.49
C ILE A 20 3.21 -25.31 9.61
N ASP A 21 2.05 -25.23 10.21
CA ASP A 21 0.87 -24.64 9.59
C ASP A 21 0.63 -23.26 10.16
N TYR A 22 0.34 -22.30 9.33
CA TYR A 22 0.07 -20.94 9.75
C TYR A 22 -1.03 -20.25 8.92
N LEU A 23 -1.59 -19.21 9.49
CA LEU A 23 -2.69 -18.43 8.97
C LEU A 23 -2.31 -16.95 8.93
N PRO A 24 -2.30 -16.27 7.78
CA PRO A 24 -2.18 -14.83 7.77
C PRO A 24 -3.44 -14.21 8.36
N ILE A 25 -3.28 -13.13 9.14
CA ILE A 25 -4.39 -12.48 9.85
C ILE A 25 -5.48 -11.97 8.87
N GLU A 26 -5.12 -11.68 7.65
CA GLU A 26 -6.05 -11.28 6.59
C GLU A 26 -7.09 -12.37 6.28
N ALA A 27 -6.75 -13.63 6.56
CA ALA A 27 -7.66 -14.77 6.41
C ALA A 27 -8.84 -14.73 7.40
N LEU A 28 -8.70 -14.02 8.50
CA LEU A 28 -9.74 -13.87 9.52
C LEU A 28 -10.68 -12.69 9.24
N ARG A 29 -10.56 -12.04 8.08
CA ARG A 29 -11.46 -10.96 7.65
C ARG A 29 -12.72 -11.52 6.98
N GLY A 30 -13.85 -10.85 7.19
CA GLY A 30 -15.12 -11.26 6.60
C GLY A 30 -15.55 -12.66 7.05
N GLN A 31 -15.88 -13.53 6.09
CA GLN A 31 -16.35 -14.91 6.37
C GLN A 31 -15.20 -15.90 6.67
N GLY A 32 -13.94 -15.48 6.53
CA GLY A 32 -12.80 -16.37 6.71
C GLY A 32 -12.67 -16.93 8.12
N ALA A 33 -12.99 -16.12 9.13
CA ALA A 33 -12.93 -16.54 10.53
C ALA A 33 -13.73 -17.82 10.81
N THR A 34 -14.91 -17.95 10.21
CA THR A 34 -15.78 -19.13 10.39
C THR A 34 -15.17 -20.37 9.73
N GLY A 35 -14.48 -20.23 8.62
CA GLY A 35 -13.87 -21.34 7.88
C GLY A 35 -12.71 -22.02 8.62
N PHE A 36 -12.03 -21.29 9.51
CA PHE A 36 -10.90 -21.80 10.29
C PHE A 36 -11.25 -22.10 11.76
N PHE A 37 -12.47 -21.83 12.18
CA PHE A 37 -12.89 -22.06 13.56
C PHE A 37 -12.98 -23.56 13.87
N CYS A 38 -12.22 -24.02 14.85
CA CYS A 38 -12.17 -25.41 15.29
C CYS A 38 -13.09 -25.71 16.47
N GLY A 39 -13.65 -24.70 17.14
CA GLY A 39 -14.57 -24.86 18.27
C GLY A 39 -15.91 -25.47 17.88
N VAL A 40 -16.61 -26.09 18.84
CA VAL A 40 -17.92 -26.71 18.61
C VAL A 40 -18.99 -25.66 18.27
N SER A 41 -18.98 -24.54 19.02
CA SER A 41 -19.84 -23.37 18.78
C SER A 41 -19.21 -22.12 19.33
N SER A 42 -19.37 -21.00 18.62
CA SER A 42 -18.91 -19.70 19.10
C SER A 42 -19.90 -19.11 20.09
N VAL A 43 -19.41 -18.70 21.26
CA VAL A 43 -20.20 -18.00 22.30
C VAL A 43 -19.87 -16.53 22.39
N ARG A 44 -18.70 -16.12 21.85
CA ARG A 44 -18.26 -14.72 21.79
C ARG A 44 -17.54 -14.44 20.49
N THR A 45 -17.71 -13.22 20.00
CA THR A 45 -17.06 -12.73 18.79
C THR A 45 -16.42 -11.39 19.11
N PHE A 46 -15.11 -11.27 18.81
CA PHE A 46 -14.40 -10.00 18.87
C PHE A 46 -14.00 -9.55 17.46
N ARG A 47 -13.83 -8.24 17.28
CA ARG A 47 -13.47 -7.64 16.01
C ARG A 47 -12.36 -6.62 16.18
N SER A 48 -11.41 -6.62 15.25
CA SER A 48 -10.32 -5.64 15.28
C SER A 48 -10.86 -4.21 15.04
N SER A 49 -10.15 -3.21 15.56
CA SER A 49 -10.43 -1.80 15.31
C SER A 49 -10.11 -1.43 13.86
N GLY A 50 -11.04 -1.55 12.93
CA GLY A 50 -10.93 -1.13 11.53
C GLY A 50 -11.92 -0.01 11.18
N THR A 51 -11.66 0.73 10.11
CA THR A 51 -12.53 1.81 9.64
C THR A 51 -13.71 1.33 8.82
N THR A 52 -13.64 0.12 8.26
CA THR A 52 -14.72 -0.52 7.50
C THR A 52 -14.90 -1.96 7.93
N ASP A 53 -16.13 -2.49 7.88
CA ASP A 53 -16.42 -3.90 8.25
C ASP A 53 -15.65 -4.91 7.39
N LYS A 54 -15.29 -4.55 6.16
CA LYS A 54 -14.51 -5.42 5.25
C LYS A 54 -13.05 -5.54 5.68
N ASP A 55 -12.52 -4.57 6.41
CA ASP A 55 -11.12 -4.52 6.83
C ASP A 55 -10.91 -5.04 8.26
N ARG A 56 -12.00 -5.26 9.02
CA ARG A 56 -11.95 -5.77 10.37
C ARG A 56 -11.75 -7.28 10.37
N SER A 57 -10.75 -7.77 11.06
CA SER A 57 -10.66 -9.20 11.38
C SER A 57 -11.69 -9.56 12.43
N THR A 58 -12.18 -10.78 12.35
CA THR A 58 -13.17 -11.36 13.26
C THR A 58 -12.55 -12.55 13.96
N SER A 59 -12.68 -12.61 15.27
CA SER A 59 -12.16 -13.69 16.12
C SER A 59 -13.30 -14.34 16.90
N LEU A 60 -13.52 -15.62 16.65
CA LEU A 60 -14.56 -16.40 17.28
C LEU A 60 -13.98 -17.14 18.51
N PHE A 61 -14.73 -17.21 19.59
CA PHE A 61 -14.36 -17.94 20.79
C PHE A 61 -15.44 -18.95 21.16
N SER A 62 -15.05 -20.19 21.36
CA SER A 62 -15.86 -21.19 22.07
C SER A 62 -15.91 -20.85 23.57
N ARG A 63 -16.75 -21.54 24.32
CA ARG A 63 -16.79 -21.38 25.77
C ARG A 63 -15.42 -21.68 26.41
N GLU A 64 -14.81 -22.79 26.01
CA GLU A 64 -13.50 -23.21 26.51
C GLU A 64 -12.41 -22.15 26.14
N GLY A 65 -12.35 -21.70 24.88
CA GLY A 65 -11.41 -20.69 24.45
C GLY A 65 -11.59 -19.35 25.19
N LEU A 66 -12.84 -18.96 25.49
CA LEU A 66 -13.12 -17.74 26.24
C LEU A 66 -12.71 -17.84 27.72
N GLU A 67 -12.90 -19.01 28.34
CA GLU A 67 -12.46 -19.28 29.71
C GLU A 67 -10.94 -19.26 29.82
N LEU A 68 -10.24 -19.89 28.88
CA LEU A 68 -8.77 -19.85 28.82
C LEU A 68 -8.26 -18.41 28.60
N TYR A 69 -8.91 -17.62 27.74
CA TYR A 69 -8.56 -16.21 27.55
C TYR A 69 -8.68 -15.42 28.86
N ARG A 70 -9.79 -15.59 29.59
CA ARG A 70 -9.99 -14.95 30.92
C ARG A 70 -8.88 -15.35 31.90
N GLU A 71 -8.63 -16.63 32.05
CA GLU A 71 -7.62 -17.15 32.95
C GLU A 71 -6.22 -16.60 32.65
N ARG A 72 -5.80 -16.68 31.39
CA ARG A 72 -4.48 -16.21 30.95
C ARG A 72 -4.31 -14.71 31.11
N SER A 73 -5.31 -13.93 30.71
CA SER A 73 -5.28 -12.46 30.86
C SER A 73 -5.15 -12.03 32.30
N LEU A 74 -5.91 -12.64 33.22
CA LEU A 74 -5.85 -12.32 34.65
C LEU A 74 -4.52 -12.71 35.26
N ALA A 75 -4.03 -13.92 34.98
CA ALA A 75 -2.75 -14.41 35.50
C ALA A 75 -1.58 -13.52 35.04
N GLN A 76 -1.54 -13.17 33.77
CA GLN A 76 -0.49 -12.35 33.23
C GLN A 76 -0.55 -10.91 33.72
N PHE A 77 -1.74 -10.30 33.74
CA PHE A 77 -1.90 -8.96 34.26
C PHE A 77 -1.50 -8.85 35.73
N SER A 78 -1.94 -9.83 36.57
CA SER A 78 -1.54 -9.91 37.98
C SER A 78 -0.03 -9.95 38.13
N TYR A 79 0.63 -10.84 37.38
CA TYR A 79 2.10 -10.93 37.41
C TYR A 79 2.77 -9.62 37.07
N VAL A 80 2.38 -8.98 35.95
CA VAL A 80 2.98 -7.73 35.51
C VAL A 80 2.72 -6.60 36.51
N LEU A 81 1.47 -6.50 37.02
CA LEU A 81 1.11 -5.49 38.00
C LEU A 81 1.96 -5.62 39.28
N ASP A 82 2.22 -6.83 39.74
CA ASP A 82 3.05 -7.07 40.94
C ASP A 82 4.54 -6.75 40.67
N GLN A 83 5.03 -6.89 39.42
CA GLN A 83 6.38 -6.51 39.07
C GLN A 83 6.58 -4.99 39.01
N VAL A 84 5.62 -4.25 38.46
CA VAL A 84 5.74 -2.80 38.26
C VAL A 84 5.20 -1.97 39.42
N LEU A 85 4.25 -2.51 40.14
CA LEU A 85 3.54 -1.89 41.28
C LEU A 85 3.38 -2.87 42.44
N PRO A 86 4.51 -3.37 43.03
CA PRO A 86 4.43 -4.39 44.09
C PRO A 86 3.62 -3.90 45.28
N PRO A 87 2.93 -4.78 46.02
CA PRO A 87 2.25 -4.42 47.28
C PRO A 87 3.24 -3.77 48.25
N GLN A 88 2.84 -2.67 48.89
CA GLN A 88 3.67 -1.96 49.88
C GLN A 88 2.81 -1.67 51.12
N GLY A 89 2.98 -2.41 52.19
CA GLY A 89 2.26 -2.21 53.44
C GLY A 89 0.75 -2.05 53.25
N ASP A 90 0.14 -1.07 53.92
CA ASP A 90 -1.31 -0.76 53.82
C ASP A 90 -1.69 0.11 52.61
N ALA A 91 -0.73 0.50 51.76
CA ALA A 91 -1.00 1.36 50.61
C ALA A 91 -1.83 0.61 49.56
N SER A 92 -3.11 0.93 49.46
CA SER A 92 -4.03 0.33 48.51
C SER A 92 -3.73 0.76 47.07
N ARG A 93 -3.79 -0.17 46.13
CA ARG A 93 -3.72 0.05 44.70
C ARG A 93 -5.10 0.32 44.12
N LEU A 94 -5.24 1.27 43.21
CA LEU A 94 -6.48 1.53 42.49
C LEU A 94 -6.19 1.61 41.01
N GLY A 95 -6.98 0.93 40.20
CA GLY A 95 -6.99 1.04 38.74
C GLY A 95 -7.96 2.10 38.24
N LEU A 96 -7.55 2.79 37.19
CA LEU A 96 -8.41 3.63 36.35
C LEU A 96 -8.29 3.16 34.91
N SER A 97 -9.39 3.00 34.20
CA SER A 97 -9.38 2.66 32.77
C SER A 97 -10.03 3.73 31.94
N LEU A 98 -9.30 4.27 30.96
CA LEU A 98 -9.83 5.14 29.90
C LEU A 98 -10.50 4.31 28.80
N VAL A 99 -10.21 3.02 28.72
CA VAL A 99 -10.91 2.10 27.81
C VAL A 99 -12.24 1.70 28.48
N PRO A 100 -13.38 1.86 27.81
CA PRO A 100 -14.68 1.43 28.34
C PRO A 100 -14.75 -0.07 28.62
N ASP A 101 -15.74 -0.49 29.39
CA ASP A 101 -16.04 -1.90 29.67
C ASP A 101 -16.63 -2.65 28.46
N SER A 102 -16.84 -3.96 28.61
CA SER A 102 -17.39 -4.80 27.55
C SER A 102 -18.85 -4.57 27.23
N ASP A 103 -19.60 -3.89 28.10
CA ASP A 103 -21.01 -3.54 27.82
C ASP A 103 -21.08 -2.35 26.88
N ALA A 104 -20.18 -1.37 27.07
CA ALA A 104 -20.04 -0.23 26.15
C ALA A 104 -19.36 -0.61 24.83
N TRP A 105 -18.35 -1.51 24.86
CA TRP A 105 -17.62 -1.96 23.68
C TRP A 105 -17.66 -3.49 23.51
N PRO A 106 -18.81 -4.07 23.14
CA PRO A 106 -19.02 -5.52 23.11
C PRO A 106 -18.14 -6.28 22.12
N ASP A 107 -17.71 -5.64 21.02
CA ASP A 107 -16.85 -6.24 20.00
C ASP A 107 -15.34 -6.19 20.36
N SER A 108 -14.96 -5.52 21.45
CA SER A 108 -13.56 -5.31 21.83
C SER A 108 -13.05 -6.38 22.78
N SER A 109 -12.02 -7.14 22.38
CA SER A 109 -11.33 -8.08 23.26
C SER A 109 -10.62 -7.37 24.41
N LEU A 110 -10.08 -6.15 24.17
CA LEU A 110 -9.44 -5.33 25.19
C LEU A 110 -10.45 -4.89 26.27
N ALA A 111 -11.64 -4.41 25.87
CA ALA A 111 -12.69 -4.05 26.81
C ALA A 111 -13.15 -5.25 27.65
N GLN A 112 -13.27 -6.43 27.02
CA GLN A 112 -13.60 -7.68 27.72
C GLN A 112 -12.52 -8.06 28.74
N MET A 113 -11.25 -7.97 28.38
CA MET A 113 -10.14 -8.21 29.30
C MET A 113 -10.18 -7.26 30.51
N LEU A 114 -10.38 -5.95 30.28
CA LEU A 114 -10.46 -4.98 31.36
C LEU A 114 -11.69 -5.15 32.24
N THR A 115 -12.81 -5.65 31.69
CA THR A 115 -13.97 -6.05 32.48
C THR A 115 -13.62 -7.19 33.41
N TRP A 116 -12.93 -8.25 32.98
CA TRP A 116 -12.47 -9.33 33.87
C TRP A 116 -11.44 -8.84 34.89
N ILE A 117 -10.56 -7.91 34.51
CA ILE A 117 -9.63 -7.29 35.45
C ILE A 117 -10.39 -6.50 36.53
N SER A 118 -11.51 -5.82 36.20
CA SER A 118 -12.32 -5.10 37.18
C SER A 118 -13.08 -6.01 38.15
N GLU A 119 -13.31 -7.25 37.77
CA GLU A 119 -13.88 -8.27 38.67
C GLU A 119 -12.86 -8.81 39.68
N ALA A 120 -11.56 -8.79 39.31
CA ALA A 120 -10.48 -9.36 40.17
C ALA A 120 -9.69 -8.29 40.94
N PHE A 121 -9.67 -7.05 40.43
CA PHE A 121 -8.92 -5.92 40.99
C PHE A 121 -9.84 -4.70 41.13
N GLU A 122 -9.53 -3.80 42.06
CA GLU A 122 -10.24 -2.54 42.17
C GLU A 122 -9.90 -1.65 40.96
N LEU A 123 -10.79 -1.63 39.95
CA LEU A 123 -10.67 -0.87 38.72
C LEU A 123 -11.93 -0.05 38.50
N LYS A 124 -11.77 1.25 38.19
CA LYS A 124 -12.86 2.15 37.82
C LYS A 124 -12.71 2.58 36.35
N PHE A 125 -13.78 2.47 35.60
CA PHE A 125 -13.85 3.01 34.24
C PHE A 125 -14.15 4.51 34.31
N VAL A 126 -13.35 5.33 33.64
CA VAL A 126 -13.43 6.80 33.65
C VAL A 126 -13.28 7.32 32.23
N SER A 127 -14.00 8.40 31.93
CA SER A 127 -13.76 9.12 30.68
C SER A 127 -12.50 9.98 30.75
N GLU A 128 -11.97 10.41 29.62
CA GLU A 128 -10.83 11.34 29.54
C GLU A 128 -11.13 12.64 30.31
N ALA A 129 -12.38 13.16 30.25
CA ALA A 129 -12.79 14.36 30.98
C ALA A 129 -12.80 14.16 32.51
N GLU A 130 -13.04 12.94 32.99
CA GLU A 130 -13.06 12.59 34.42
C GLU A 130 -11.69 12.26 34.97
N LEU A 131 -10.70 11.95 34.12
CA LEU A 131 -9.38 11.46 34.52
C LEU A 131 -8.71 12.35 35.56
N LYS A 132 -8.65 13.67 35.32
CA LYS A 132 -8.02 14.63 36.25
C LYS A 132 -8.67 14.64 37.61
N SER A 133 -10.00 14.59 37.68
CA SER A 133 -10.75 14.57 38.94
C SER A 133 -10.60 13.25 39.66
N ALA A 134 -10.60 12.12 38.92
CA ALA A 134 -10.38 10.79 39.46
C ALA A 134 -8.98 10.65 40.10
N ILE A 135 -7.92 11.16 39.46
CA ILE A 135 -6.57 11.20 40.04
C ILE A 135 -6.56 12.07 41.30
N SER A 136 -7.14 13.27 41.22
CA SER A 136 -7.15 14.24 42.34
C SER A 136 -7.87 13.69 43.57
N SER A 137 -8.96 12.91 43.38
CA SER A 137 -9.73 12.29 44.47
C SER A 137 -9.03 11.08 45.13
N ASN A 138 -7.95 10.58 44.52
CA ASN A 138 -7.25 9.37 44.97
C ASN A 138 -5.75 9.61 45.24
N LYS A 139 -5.35 10.83 45.64
CA LYS A 139 -3.94 11.22 45.85
C LYS A 139 -3.18 10.37 46.90
N ASN A 140 -3.89 9.72 47.80
CA ASN A 140 -3.30 8.90 48.86
C ASN A 140 -3.18 7.42 48.47
N ARG A 141 -3.46 7.07 47.21
CA ARG A 141 -3.41 5.70 46.68
C ARG A 141 -2.39 5.64 45.56
N ARG A 142 -1.76 4.49 45.37
CA ARG A 142 -0.94 4.23 44.18
C ARG A 142 -1.85 3.81 43.04
N LEU A 143 -1.73 4.51 41.93
CA LEU A 143 -2.61 4.34 40.77
C LEU A 143 -1.93 3.50 39.70
N TRP A 144 -2.70 2.67 39.03
CA TRP A 144 -2.36 2.13 37.72
C TRP A 144 -3.46 2.53 36.75
N ILE A 145 -3.06 3.13 35.61
CA ILE A 145 -4.02 3.73 34.68
C ILE A 145 -3.84 3.08 33.33
N PHE A 146 -4.91 2.53 32.77
CA PHE A 146 -4.91 1.83 31.50
C PHE A 146 -5.55 2.69 30.41
N GLY A 147 -4.87 2.87 29.27
CA GLY A 147 -5.39 3.58 28.13
C GLY A 147 -4.73 3.14 26.83
N THR A 148 -5.40 3.37 25.70
CA THR A 148 -4.76 3.21 24.39
C THR A 148 -3.90 4.45 24.09
N ALA A 149 -2.94 4.33 23.17
CA ALA A 149 -2.14 5.48 22.72
C ALA A 149 -3.03 6.66 22.27
N PHE A 150 -4.19 6.36 21.66
CA PHE A 150 -5.18 7.38 21.29
C PHE A 150 -5.75 8.14 22.52
N HIS A 151 -6.14 7.43 23.59
CA HIS A 151 -6.63 8.07 24.82
C HIS A 151 -5.54 8.94 25.46
N TRP A 152 -4.30 8.48 25.46
CA TRP A 152 -3.19 9.22 26.02
C TRP A 152 -2.88 10.50 25.24
N VAL A 153 -2.86 10.45 23.92
CA VAL A 153 -2.67 11.65 23.09
C VAL A 153 -3.81 12.65 23.31
N ASN A 154 -5.05 12.20 23.37
CA ASN A 154 -6.20 13.07 23.66
C ASN A 154 -6.11 13.72 25.05
N ALA A 155 -5.70 12.94 26.07
CA ALA A 155 -5.54 13.48 27.43
C ALA A 155 -4.43 14.55 27.49
N LEU A 156 -3.34 14.35 26.77
CA LEU A 156 -2.26 15.33 26.62
C LEU A 156 -2.73 16.60 25.90
N ASP A 157 -3.36 16.43 24.71
CA ASP A 157 -3.79 17.54 23.85
C ASP A 157 -4.92 18.38 24.50
N SER A 158 -5.79 17.75 25.29
CA SER A 158 -6.87 18.44 26.02
C SER A 158 -6.44 19.01 27.38
N GLY A 159 -5.23 18.74 27.86
CA GLY A 159 -4.77 19.13 29.19
C GLY A 159 -5.51 18.39 30.34
N ALA A 160 -6.12 17.23 30.06
CA ALA A 160 -6.78 16.37 31.06
C ALA A 160 -5.79 15.59 31.90
N THR A 161 -4.60 16.14 32.15
CA THR A 161 -3.49 15.52 32.88
C THR A 161 -3.38 16.04 34.31
N GLN A 162 -2.81 15.23 35.20
CA GLN A 162 -2.56 15.55 36.59
C GLN A 162 -1.40 14.70 37.10
N LEU A 163 -0.50 15.31 37.90
CA LEU A 163 0.58 14.56 38.52
C LEU A 163 0.05 13.36 39.31
N LEU A 164 0.62 12.20 39.06
CA LEU A 164 0.24 10.95 39.73
C LEU A 164 0.88 10.86 41.13
N PRO A 165 0.23 10.17 42.07
CA PRO A 165 0.83 9.80 43.33
C PRO A 165 2.13 9.02 43.10
N PRO A 166 3.15 9.22 43.97
CA PRO A 166 4.43 8.51 43.84
C PRO A 166 4.28 7.00 43.75
N GLY A 167 5.03 6.39 42.84
CA GLY A 167 4.99 4.95 42.58
C GLY A 167 3.79 4.47 41.78
N SER A 168 3.00 5.35 41.17
CA SER A 168 1.95 4.99 40.23
C SER A 168 2.53 4.62 38.86
N VAL A 169 1.75 3.87 38.05
CA VAL A 169 2.17 3.38 36.75
C VAL A 169 1.09 3.63 35.68
N ILE A 170 1.53 3.77 34.42
CA ILE A 170 0.66 3.88 33.26
C ILE A 170 0.80 2.61 32.41
N PHE A 171 -0.33 2.06 31.96
CA PHE A 171 -0.40 1.03 30.93
C PHE A 171 -0.86 1.67 29.62
N GLU A 172 -0.08 1.46 28.57
CA GLU A 172 -0.37 1.93 27.23
C GLU A 172 -0.50 0.74 26.27
N THR A 173 -1.46 0.75 25.39
CA THR A 173 -1.63 -0.27 24.36
C THR A 173 -2.00 0.31 23.01
N GLY A 174 -1.57 -0.35 21.94
CA GLY A 174 -1.94 -0.04 20.57
C GLY A 174 -1.28 1.22 20.03
N GLY A 175 -1.71 1.65 18.85
CA GLY A 175 -1.22 2.83 18.15
C GLY A 175 -2.33 3.86 17.91
N THR A 176 -1.99 5.07 17.48
CA THR A 176 -2.92 6.19 17.23
C THR A 176 -3.83 5.97 16.03
N LYS A 177 -3.46 5.08 15.08
CA LYS A 177 -4.24 4.61 13.90
C LYS A 177 -5.04 5.70 13.16
N GLY A 178 -4.47 6.89 12.96
CA GLY A 178 -5.11 7.97 12.21
C GLY A 178 -6.33 8.63 12.87
N ARG A 179 -6.53 8.41 14.18
CA ARG A 179 -7.60 9.03 14.98
C ARG A 179 -7.12 10.24 15.81
N SER A 180 -5.79 10.39 15.96
CA SER A 180 -5.12 11.51 16.62
C SER A 180 -3.83 11.82 15.88
N ARG A 181 -3.06 12.83 16.32
CA ARG A 181 -1.72 13.09 15.77
C ARG A 181 -0.85 11.84 15.87
N GLU A 182 -0.12 11.56 14.80
CA GLU A 182 0.86 10.47 14.81
C GLU A 182 2.04 10.88 15.69
N ILE A 183 2.35 10.06 16.68
CA ILE A 183 3.45 10.27 17.62
C ILE A 183 4.29 9.00 17.70
N LYS A 184 5.61 9.17 17.76
CA LYS A 184 6.51 8.05 18.03
C LYS A 184 6.39 7.64 19.50
N ARG A 185 6.68 6.37 19.77
CA ARG A 185 6.63 5.82 21.12
C ARG A 185 7.52 6.61 22.10
N GLU A 186 8.71 6.95 21.66
CA GLU A 186 9.71 7.69 22.45
C GLU A 186 9.17 9.07 22.85
N ASP A 187 8.58 9.78 21.91
CA ASP A 187 8.00 11.10 22.13
C ASP A 187 6.77 11.01 23.04
N LEU A 188 5.88 10.01 22.83
CA LEU A 188 4.73 9.78 23.70
C LEU A 188 5.15 9.51 25.15
N TYR A 189 6.18 8.70 25.37
CA TYR A 189 6.65 8.39 26.70
C TYR A 189 7.28 9.59 27.41
N LEU A 190 7.98 10.45 26.67
CA LEU A 190 8.49 11.70 27.17
C LEU A 190 7.34 12.62 27.62
N GLU A 191 6.36 12.86 26.74
CA GLU A 191 5.20 13.70 27.05
C GLU A 191 4.38 13.15 28.24
N LEU A 192 4.18 11.84 28.33
CA LEU A 192 3.49 11.21 29.47
C LEU A 192 4.30 11.36 30.77
N SER A 193 5.61 11.15 30.71
CA SER A 193 6.48 11.32 31.89
C SER A 193 6.43 12.74 32.46
N GLU A 194 6.45 13.74 31.60
CA GLU A 194 6.34 15.15 31.98
C GLU A 194 4.95 15.49 32.53
N ALA A 195 3.90 15.10 31.81
CA ALA A 195 2.52 15.47 32.13
C ALA A 195 2.00 14.81 33.42
N PHE A 196 2.43 13.59 33.71
CA PHE A 196 1.98 12.80 34.85
C PHE A 196 3.01 12.72 35.99
N GLY A 197 4.23 13.24 35.80
CA GLY A 197 5.28 13.26 36.82
C GLY A 197 5.81 11.87 37.18
N ILE A 198 5.89 10.96 36.22
CA ILE A 198 6.40 9.60 36.41
C ILE A 198 7.63 9.34 35.54
N PRO A 199 8.54 8.46 35.93
CA PRO A 199 9.66 8.07 35.08
C PRO A 199 9.16 7.17 33.92
N SER A 200 9.88 7.15 32.81
CA SER A 200 9.52 6.33 31.63
C SER A 200 9.45 4.84 31.93
N GLU A 201 10.19 4.37 32.93
CA GLU A 201 10.14 3.00 33.43
C GLU A 201 8.80 2.63 34.11
N ALA A 202 8.04 3.64 34.55
CA ALA A 202 6.70 3.45 35.11
C ALA A 202 5.61 3.40 34.01
N ILE A 203 5.98 3.47 32.74
CA ILE A 203 5.07 3.27 31.61
C ILE A 203 5.27 1.85 31.10
N VAL A 204 4.20 1.05 31.12
CA VAL A 204 4.13 -0.34 30.64
C VAL A 204 3.44 -0.35 29.29
N SER A 205 4.01 -1.00 28.30
CA SER A 205 3.32 -1.22 27.03
C SER A 205 2.73 -2.62 26.97
N GLU A 206 1.47 -2.71 26.55
CA GLU A 206 0.76 -3.96 26.30
C GLU A 206 0.69 -4.21 24.79
N TYR A 207 0.92 -5.44 24.38
CA TYR A 207 0.69 -5.93 23.02
C TYR A 207 -0.34 -7.03 23.04
N GLY A 208 -1.46 -6.78 22.41
CA GLY A 208 -2.55 -7.73 22.25
C GLY A 208 -3.33 -7.49 20.97
N MET A 209 -4.13 -8.49 20.62
CA MET A 209 -5.00 -8.44 19.46
C MET A 209 -6.17 -9.40 19.68
N CYS A 210 -7.29 -9.16 19.00
CA CYS A 210 -8.50 -9.99 19.20
C CYS A 210 -8.31 -11.45 18.74
N GLU A 211 -7.28 -11.74 17.99
CA GLU A 211 -6.91 -13.06 17.48
C GLU A 211 -6.12 -13.90 18.48
N LEU A 212 -5.63 -13.30 19.55
CA LEU A 212 -4.93 -13.99 20.64
C LEU A 212 -5.79 -14.10 21.90
N ALA A 213 -5.43 -14.99 22.80
CA ALA A 213 -6.03 -15.20 24.12
C ALA A 213 -5.06 -14.87 25.26
N CYS A 214 -3.93 -14.27 24.96
CA CYS A 214 -2.99 -13.73 25.93
C CYS A 214 -2.32 -12.46 25.40
N GLN A 215 -1.68 -11.72 26.29
CA GLN A 215 -1.01 -10.46 26.01
C GLN A 215 0.49 -10.58 26.23
N ALA A 216 1.26 -9.80 25.49
CA ALA A 216 2.66 -9.56 25.81
C ALA A 216 2.82 -8.18 26.44
N TYR A 217 3.74 -8.07 27.38
CA TYR A 217 4.03 -6.80 28.03
C TYR A 217 5.51 -6.46 27.88
N ASP A 218 5.76 -5.19 27.69
CA ASP A 218 7.06 -4.55 27.78
C ASP A 218 7.05 -3.69 29.03
N PHE A 219 7.77 -4.09 30.06
CA PHE A 219 7.83 -3.39 31.35
C PHE A 219 9.22 -3.44 31.96
N VAL A 220 9.47 -2.51 32.87
CA VAL A 220 10.65 -2.49 33.74
C VAL A 220 10.20 -2.77 35.18
N PRO A 221 10.76 -3.78 35.87
CA PRO A 221 10.41 -4.06 37.27
C PRO A 221 10.64 -2.84 38.16
N HIS A 222 9.81 -2.71 39.20
CA HIS A 222 9.86 -1.58 40.11
C HIS A 222 11.28 -1.34 40.69
N GLY A 223 11.76 -0.12 40.63
CA GLY A 223 13.09 0.27 41.11
C GLY A 223 14.25 -0.06 40.18
N GLN A 224 14.01 -0.71 39.06
CA GLN A 224 15.02 -0.93 38.02
C GLN A 224 15.00 0.18 36.96
N LYS A 225 16.08 0.29 36.19
CA LYS A 225 16.19 1.20 35.03
C LYS A 225 16.55 0.38 33.80
N LEU A 226 15.93 0.73 32.69
CA LEU A 226 16.23 0.13 31.41
C LEU A 226 15.88 1.14 30.29
N ASP A 227 16.82 1.39 29.41
CA ASP A 227 16.60 2.28 28.26
C ASP A 227 15.46 1.76 27.39
N LEU A 228 14.61 2.64 26.90
CA LEU A 228 13.43 2.31 26.11
C LEU A 228 13.79 1.47 24.87
N GLU A 229 14.93 1.75 24.25
CA GLU A 229 15.40 1.01 23.07
C GLU A 229 15.75 -0.45 23.35
N LEU A 230 16.09 -0.78 24.59
CA LEU A 230 16.43 -2.14 25.03
C LEU A 230 15.21 -2.94 25.49
N ARG A 231 14.07 -2.28 25.68
CA ARG A 231 12.84 -2.90 26.15
C ARG A 231 12.24 -3.80 25.08
N ARG A 232 11.68 -4.94 25.51
CA ARG A 232 11.12 -5.96 24.64
C ARG A 232 9.82 -6.51 25.22
N PHE A 233 8.89 -6.86 24.36
CA PHE A 233 7.66 -7.55 24.73
C PHE A 233 7.92 -9.01 25.07
N ARG A 234 7.25 -9.50 26.11
CA ARG A 234 7.27 -10.92 26.50
C ARG A 234 5.85 -11.39 26.79
N PHE A 235 5.53 -12.58 26.29
CA PHE A 235 4.39 -13.34 26.78
C PHE A 235 4.83 -14.07 28.06
N TYR A 236 3.88 -14.24 28.98
CA TYR A 236 4.18 -14.88 30.28
C TYR A 236 4.20 -16.40 30.19
N HIS A 237 3.48 -16.99 29.25
CA HIS A 237 3.29 -18.43 29.13
C HIS A 237 3.95 -19.00 27.87
N ASP A 238 3.70 -20.27 27.63
CA ASP A 238 4.15 -21.14 26.58
C ASP A 238 3.73 -20.72 25.13
N VAL A 239 3.60 -19.41 24.89
CA VAL A 239 3.35 -18.85 23.58
C VAL A 239 4.58 -19.04 22.70
N GLU A 240 4.36 -19.63 21.54
CA GLU A 240 5.43 -19.82 20.59
C GLU A 240 5.53 -18.60 19.67
N LEU A 241 6.76 -18.11 19.49
CA LEU A 241 7.07 -16.98 18.64
C LEU A 241 7.94 -17.42 17.46
N ALA A 242 7.62 -16.90 16.30
CA ALA A 242 8.47 -17.03 15.12
C ALA A 242 8.40 -15.74 14.30
N VAL A 243 9.36 -15.52 13.43
CA VAL A 243 9.32 -14.50 12.40
C VAL A 243 9.30 -15.16 11.02
N LEU A 244 8.40 -14.70 10.17
CA LEU A 244 8.36 -15.05 8.77
C LEU A 244 9.33 -14.13 8.02
N ASP A 245 10.38 -14.64 7.44
CA ASP A 245 11.32 -13.86 6.63
C ASP A 245 10.92 -13.83 5.14
N ARG A 246 10.24 -14.89 4.68
CA ARG A 246 9.62 -14.98 3.36
C ARG A 246 8.49 -16.02 3.39
N PRO A 247 7.55 -16.01 2.42
CA PRO A 247 6.48 -17.01 2.37
C PRO A 247 7.02 -18.43 2.46
N GLY A 248 6.47 -19.21 3.38
CA GLY A 248 6.86 -20.61 3.61
C GLY A 248 8.13 -20.81 4.43
N SER A 249 8.85 -19.77 4.85
CA SER A 249 10.07 -19.89 5.67
C SER A 249 9.97 -19.01 6.92
N ALA A 250 10.05 -19.63 8.08
CA ALA A 250 10.01 -18.97 9.36
C ALA A 250 11.25 -19.26 10.19
N ARG A 251 11.52 -18.44 11.20
CA ARG A 251 12.65 -18.60 12.13
C ARG A 251 12.19 -18.32 13.57
N SER A 252 12.73 -19.04 14.51
CA SER A 252 12.49 -18.80 15.95
C SER A 252 13.17 -17.53 16.47
N HIS A 253 14.09 -16.94 15.69
CA HIS A 253 14.84 -15.73 16.04
C HIS A 253 15.11 -14.88 14.79
N GLY A 254 15.51 -13.60 15.01
CA GLY A 254 15.84 -12.67 13.92
C GLY A 254 14.67 -11.75 13.56
N ARG A 255 14.69 -11.18 12.35
CA ARG A 255 13.74 -10.16 11.89
C ARG A 255 12.80 -10.73 10.82
N GLY A 256 11.50 -10.39 10.94
CA GLY A 256 10.50 -10.80 9.97
C GLY A 256 9.09 -10.36 10.35
N GLY A 257 8.09 -10.88 9.65
CA GLY A 257 6.69 -10.77 10.04
C GLY A 257 6.42 -11.60 11.30
N LEU A 258 5.91 -10.98 12.34
CA LEU A 258 5.65 -11.64 13.60
C LEU A 258 4.59 -12.74 13.45
N MET A 259 4.93 -13.93 13.88
CA MET A 259 4.06 -15.10 13.98
C MET A 259 3.91 -15.50 15.44
N VAL A 260 2.68 -15.75 15.85
CA VAL A 260 2.35 -16.12 17.23
C VAL A 260 1.48 -17.36 17.21
N ARG A 261 1.87 -18.41 17.95
CA ARG A 261 1.01 -19.53 18.28
C ARG A 261 0.70 -19.46 19.77
N ASP A 262 -0.56 -19.18 20.07
CA ASP A 262 -1.07 -19.05 21.41
C ASP A 262 -1.82 -20.34 21.81
N PRO A 263 -1.29 -21.15 22.74
CA PRO A 263 -1.93 -22.39 23.15
C PRO A 263 -3.31 -22.20 23.77
N ALA A 264 -3.61 -21.03 24.33
CA ALA A 264 -4.94 -20.72 24.85
C ALA A 264 -5.97 -20.46 23.71
N ARG A 265 -5.53 -20.30 22.48
CA ARG A 265 -6.40 -20.18 21.29
C ARG A 265 -6.76 -21.55 20.74
N VAL A 266 -7.40 -22.38 21.55
CA VAL A 266 -7.85 -23.73 21.16
C VAL A 266 -8.77 -23.73 19.93
N ASP A 267 -9.43 -22.61 19.66
CA ASP A 267 -10.30 -22.41 18.51
C ASP A 267 -9.53 -22.18 17.20
N TYR A 268 -8.26 -21.78 17.28
CA TYR A 268 -7.36 -21.51 16.16
C TYR A 268 -5.94 -21.96 16.54
N PRO A 269 -5.64 -23.26 16.50
CA PRO A 269 -4.42 -23.84 17.09
C PRO A 269 -3.14 -23.64 16.26
N TRP A 270 -3.19 -22.84 15.23
CA TRP A 270 -2.07 -22.58 14.30
C TRP A 270 -1.29 -21.34 14.68
N PHE A 271 -0.13 -21.16 14.08
CA PHE A 271 0.50 -19.84 14.08
C PHE A 271 -0.38 -18.83 13.35
N VAL A 272 -0.55 -17.67 13.93
CA VAL A 272 -1.13 -16.49 13.26
C VAL A 272 0.01 -15.58 12.86
N ARG A 273 0.19 -15.37 11.55
CA ARG A 273 1.09 -14.35 11.03
C ARG A 273 0.38 -13.00 11.10
N THR A 274 0.88 -12.12 11.96
CA THR A 274 0.33 -10.78 12.19
C THR A 274 0.71 -9.81 11.07
N GLU A 275 0.16 -8.61 11.08
CA GLU A 275 0.64 -7.51 10.20
C GLU A 275 1.86 -6.77 10.81
N ASP A 276 2.38 -7.19 11.95
CA ASP A 276 3.47 -6.52 12.63
C ASP A 276 4.83 -7.12 12.22
N LEU A 277 5.80 -6.26 12.08
CA LEU A 277 7.20 -6.61 11.86
C LEU A 277 7.90 -6.62 13.21
N ALA A 278 8.69 -7.67 13.46
CA ALA A 278 9.37 -7.82 14.74
C ALA A 278 10.79 -8.37 14.59
N GLU A 279 11.56 -8.18 15.66
CA GLU A 279 12.83 -8.85 15.89
C GLU A 279 12.67 -9.71 17.14
N ILE A 280 12.84 -11.03 17.00
CA ILE A 280 12.79 -11.99 18.09
C ILE A 280 14.21 -12.33 18.57
N SER A 281 14.40 -12.31 19.89
CA SER A 281 15.56 -12.87 20.57
C SER A 281 15.16 -13.32 21.98
N ASP A 282 15.71 -14.43 22.43
CA ASP A 282 15.54 -14.98 23.80
C ASP A 282 14.07 -15.04 24.25
N GLY A 283 13.16 -15.52 23.38
CA GLY A 283 11.74 -15.65 23.68
C GLY A 283 11.00 -14.32 23.89
N SER A 284 11.62 -13.21 23.48
CA SER A 284 11.06 -11.86 23.51
C SER A 284 11.09 -11.23 22.14
N PHE A 285 10.29 -10.17 21.91
CA PHE A 285 10.29 -9.49 20.63
C PHE A 285 10.25 -7.97 20.78
N LYS A 286 10.84 -7.29 19.80
CA LYS A 286 10.77 -5.83 19.61
C LYS A 286 9.96 -5.56 18.35
N LEU A 287 8.99 -4.67 18.41
CA LEU A 287 8.23 -4.23 17.24
C LEU A 287 9.08 -3.29 16.38
N LEU A 288 9.10 -3.54 15.08
CA LEU A 288 9.82 -2.76 14.07
C LEU A 288 8.88 -1.95 13.16
N GLY A 289 7.58 -1.98 13.45
CA GLY A 289 6.54 -1.36 12.65
C GLY A 289 5.57 -2.38 12.07
N ARG A 290 4.86 -2.01 11.03
CA ARG A 290 3.88 -2.88 10.36
C ARG A 290 4.31 -3.22 8.95
N THR A 291 3.83 -4.35 8.45
CA THR A 291 3.98 -4.70 7.04
C THR A 291 3.38 -3.59 6.18
N PRO A 292 4.08 -3.12 5.13
CA PRO A 292 3.50 -2.16 4.24
C PRO A 292 2.20 -2.72 3.67
N LYS A 293 1.07 -2.14 3.98
CA LYS A 293 -0.17 -2.37 3.26
C LYS A 293 0.02 -1.74 1.89
N ALA A 294 0.59 -2.49 0.97
CA ALA A 294 0.67 -2.09 -0.41
C ALA A 294 -0.45 -2.78 -1.20
N PRO A 295 -1.64 -2.20 -1.31
CA PRO A 295 -2.32 -2.33 -2.57
C PRO A 295 -1.37 -1.73 -3.60
N LEU A 296 -1.19 -2.39 -4.74
CA LEU A 296 -0.53 -1.81 -5.91
C LEU A 296 -1.36 -0.62 -6.39
N LYS A 297 -1.26 0.47 -5.67
CA LYS A 297 -1.76 1.77 -6.09
C LYS A 297 -0.61 2.41 -6.87
N GLY A 298 -0.42 2.00 -8.14
CA GLY A 298 0.65 2.52 -8.97
C GLY A 298 0.76 4.04 -8.86
N CYS A 299 0.03 4.79 -9.63
CA CYS A 299 0.08 6.26 -9.64
C CYS A 299 -0.52 6.96 -8.40
N SER A 300 -1.07 6.25 -7.43
CA SER A 300 -1.70 6.88 -6.26
C SER A 300 -0.74 7.20 -5.12
N LEU A 301 0.44 6.58 -5.11
CA LEU A 301 1.46 6.90 -4.11
C LEU A 301 1.89 8.37 -4.27
N GLY A 302 1.65 9.16 -3.25
CA GLY A 302 2.00 10.60 -3.22
C GLY A 302 0.87 11.56 -3.52
N ALA A 303 -0.09 11.22 -4.36
CA ALA A 303 -1.22 12.11 -4.63
C ALA A 303 -2.15 12.25 -3.41
N GLU A 304 -2.30 11.21 -2.58
CA GLU A 304 -3.06 11.28 -1.32
C GLU A 304 -2.43 12.27 -0.32
N LYS A 305 -1.11 12.47 -0.38
CA LYS A 305 -0.38 13.41 0.48
C LYS A 305 -0.48 14.87 0.01
N VAL A 306 -1.20 15.13 -1.08
CA VAL A 306 -1.39 16.49 -1.64
C VAL A 306 -2.62 17.17 -1.05
N LEU A 307 -3.49 16.42 -0.38
CA LEU A 307 -4.70 16.96 0.24
C LEU A 307 -4.39 17.53 1.64
N GLY A 308 -4.81 18.77 1.88
CA GLY A 308 -4.78 19.42 3.19
C GLY A 308 -6.03 19.15 4.03
N ASN A 309 -6.14 19.81 5.17
CA ASN A 309 -7.28 19.70 6.09
C ASN A 309 -8.52 20.41 5.54
N ASP A 310 -9.51 19.65 5.13
CA ASP A 310 -10.96 19.92 4.93
C ASP A 310 -11.48 21.31 4.47
N GLN A 311 -10.71 22.16 3.81
CA GLN A 311 -11.24 23.40 3.24
C GLN A 311 -11.25 23.38 1.71
N ARG A 312 -12.43 23.64 1.13
CA ARG A 312 -12.59 23.81 -0.32
C ARG A 312 -11.89 25.08 -0.76
N VAL A 313 -10.94 24.97 -1.67
CA VAL A 313 -10.18 26.10 -2.22
C VAL A 313 -10.82 26.54 -3.53
N ASN A 314 -11.30 27.79 -3.55
CA ASN A 314 -11.65 28.45 -4.79
C ASN A 314 -10.35 28.84 -5.48
N GLY A 315 -10.14 28.36 -6.70
CA GLY A 315 -9.05 28.86 -7.53
C GLY A 315 -9.15 30.39 -7.68
N PRO A 316 -8.05 31.10 -7.93
CA PRO A 316 -8.08 32.54 -8.11
C PRO A 316 -9.13 32.87 -9.18
N THR A 317 -10.10 33.71 -8.79
CA THR A 317 -11.05 34.31 -9.74
C THR A 317 -10.26 35.25 -10.63
N HIS A 318 -9.69 34.72 -11.70
CA HIS A 318 -9.12 35.57 -12.73
C HIS A 318 -10.29 36.31 -13.40
N ASP A 319 -10.28 37.62 -13.27
CA ASP A 319 -11.08 38.48 -14.11
C ASP A 319 -10.69 38.14 -15.58
N ARG A 320 -11.62 37.52 -16.31
CA ARG A 320 -11.42 37.05 -17.69
C ARG A 320 -11.11 38.18 -18.66
N SER A 321 -11.07 39.43 -18.17
CA SER A 321 -10.85 40.64 -18.99
C SER A 321 -9.39 41.01 -19.23
N ILE A 322 -8.37 40.31 -18.65
CA ILE A 322 -6.96 40.77 -18.75
C ILE A 322 -6.02 39.74 -19.41
N CYS A 323 -6.48 38.62 -19.95
CA CYS A 323 -5.62 37.73 -20.72
C CYS A 323 -6.01 37.75 -22.21
N THR A 324 -5.71 38.84 -22.88
CA THR A 324 -5.82 38.94 -24.37
C THR A 324 -4.61 38.34 -25.10
N ASP A 325 -3.63 37.80 -24.40
CA ASP A 325 -2.56 36.99 -25.00
C ASP A 325 -2.93 35.51 -25.02
N SER A 326 -3.91 35.19 -25.87
CA SER A 326 -4.23 33.81 -26.21
C SER A 326 -3.03 33.13 -26.87
N PRO A 327 -2.72 31.85 -26.53
CA PRO A 327 -1.69 31.07 -27.23
C PRO A 327 -1.99 30.81 -28.70
N SER A 328 -3.16 31.28 -29.21
CA SER A 328 -3.52 31.24 -30.62
C SER A 328 -2.60 32.04 -31.56
N GLY A 329 -1.61 32.73 -30.99
CA GLY A 329 -0.59 33.50 -31.73
C GLY A 329 0.82 32.94 -31.63
N LEU A 330 1.05 31.71 -31.14
CA LEU A 330 2.38 31.09 -31.19
C LEU A 330 2.77 30.95 -32.67
N CYS A 331 3.73 31.78 -33.10
CA CYS A 331 4.31 31.71 -34.43
C CYS A 331 4.77 30.24 -34.67
N PRO A 332 4.41 29.61 -35.81
CA PRO A 332 4.83 28.25 -36.12
C PRO A 332 6.32 28.02 -35.92
N ASN A 333 7.15 28.99 -36.19
CA ASN A 333 8.60 28.96 -35.94
C ASN A 333 8.98 28.75 -34.47
N LEU A 334 8.18 29.22 -33.51
CA LEU A 334 8.47 29.03 -32.08
C LEU A 334 8.16 27.63 -31.62
N ILE A 335 7.09 27.01 -32.11
CA ILE A 335 6.76 25.60 -31.84
C ILE A 335 7.85 24.71 -32.45
N ASP A 336 8.29 24.98 -33.69
CA ASP A 336 9.38 24.25 -34.34
C ASP A 336 10.67 24.29 -33.51
N GLN A 337 11.01 25.49 -33.03
CA GLN A 337 12.19 25.65 -32.17
C GLN A 337 12.08 24.85 -30.85
N ARG A 338 10.93 24.90 -30.21
CA ARG A 338 10.70 24.11 -28.94
C ARG A 338 10.75 22.61 -29.17
N ILE A 339 10.11 22.12 -30.23
CA ILE A 339 10.17 20.70 -30.59
C ILE A 339 11.61 20.26 -30.82
N LYS A 340 12.38 21.05 -31.60
CA LYS A 340 13.79 20.74 -31.83
C LYS A 340 14.58 20.70 -30.53
N LEU A 341 14.46 21.73 -29.69
CA LEU A 341 15.16 21.81 -28.42
C LEU A 341 14.84 20.63 -27.50
N ILE A 342 13.58 20.26 -27.35
CA ILE A 342 13.20 19.15 -26.47
C ILE A 342 13.58 17.78 -27.04
N ALA A 343 13.49 17.60 -28.34
CA ALA A 343 13.89 16.36 -29.00
C ALA A 343 15.40 16.13 -28.91
N ASP A 344 16.21 17.16 -29.23
CA ASP A 344 17.67 17.11 -29.07
C ASP A 344 18.06 16.83 -27.61
N PHE A 345 17.46 17.57 -26.68
CA PHE A 345 17.68 17.36 -25.25
C PHE A 345 17.33 15.93 -24.79
N LEU A 346 16.17 15.39 -25.17
CA LEU A 346 15.75 14.04 -24.78
C LEU A 346 16.70 12.98 -25.35
N ASN A 347 17.13 13.12 -26.60
CA ASN A 347 18.04 12.19 -27.25
C ASN A 347 19.40 12.13 -26.53
N ASP A 348 19.89 13.26 -26.05
CA ASP A 348 21.15 13.34 -25.30
C ASP A 348 20.98 12.94 -23.84
N PHE A 349 19.91 13.40 -23.19
CA PHE A 349 19.65 13.13 -21.78
C PHE A 349 19.45 11.64 -21.49
N LEU A 350 18.60 10.95 -22.27
CA LEU A 350 18.23 9.55 -22.02
C LEU A 350 19.39 8.55 -22.24
N VAL A 351 20.45 8.96 -22.92
CA VAL A 351 21.68 8.15 -23.10
C VAL A 351 22.84 8.59 -22.21
N SER A 352 22.66 9.66 -21.45
CA SER A 352 23.71 10.20 -20.59
C SER A 352 24.04 9.25 -19.43
N GLU A 353 25.32 9.14 -19.08
CA GLU A 353 25.75 8.40 -17.90
C GLU A 353 25.06 8.91 -16.61
N ARG A 354 24.80 10.20 -16.55
CA ARG A 354 24.12 10.83 -15.39
C ARG A 354 22.68 10.33 -15.25
N ALA A 355 21.90 10.28 -16.34
CA ALA A 355 20.53 9.77 -16.31
C ALA A 355 20.52 8.28 -15.94
N LEU A 356 21.40 7.49 -16.54
CA LEU A 356 21.54 6.07 -16.25
C LEU A 356 21.91 5.81 -14.78
N ALA A 357 22.93 6.48 -14.27
CA ALA A 357 23.38 6.29 -12.88
C ALA A 357 22.31 6.71 -11.88
N THR A 358 21.65 7.87 -12.13
CA THR A 358 20.56 8.38 -11.28
C THR A 358 19.38 7.42 -11.26
N PHE A 359 18.94 6.94 -12.42
CA PHE A 359 17.79 6.04 -12.50
C PHE A 359 18.11 4.62 -12.03
N ALA A 360 19.33 4.16 -12.23
CA ALA A 360 19.81 2.90 -11.66
C ALA A 360 19.82 2.92 -10.13
N ALA A 361 20.19 4.03 -9.52
CA ALA A 361 20.11 4.21 -8.06
C ALA A 361 18.65 4.20 -7.57
N GLU A 362 17.72 4.80 -8.33
CA GLU A 362 16.29 4.82 -8.00
C GLU A 362 15.66 3.42 -8.10
N LEU A 363 15.98 2.65 -9.14
CA LEU A 363 15.44 1.32 -9.37
C LEU A 363 16.21 0.18 -8.66
N GLY A 364 17.42 0.46 -8.21
CA GLY A 364 18.34 -0.55 -7.68
C GLY A 364 18.91 -1.50 -8.74
N SER A 365 18.79 -1.18 -10.04
CA SER A 365 19.25 -2.03 -11.14
C SER A 365 19.67 -1.20 -12.36
N THR A 366 20.97 -1.31 -12.73
CA THR A 366 21.50 -0.66 -13.94
C THR A 366 20.87 -1.23 -15.22
N LYS A 367 20.64 -2.56 -15.26
CA LYS A 367 20.01 -3.22 -16.43
C LYS A 367 18.57 -2.76 -16.61
N ALA A 368 17.79 -2.71 -15.53
CA ALA A 368 16.41 -2.22 -15.56
C ALA A 368 16.34 -0.74 -15.98
N ALA A 369 17.22 0.09 -15.45
CA ALA A 369 17.29 1.52 -15.80
C ALA A 369 17.68 1.71 -17.27
N ALA A 370 18.69 1.00 -17.76
CA ALA A 370 19.12 1.07 -19.17
C ALA A 370 18.01 0.64 -20.13
N SER A 371 17.33 -0.47 -19.83
CA SER A 371 16.19 -0.95 -20.62
C SER A 371 15.07 0.09 -20.66
N ALA A 372 14.65 0.60 -19.51
CA ALA A 372 13.55 1.55 -19.43
C ALA A 372 13.87 2.91 -20.12
N LEU A 373 15.10 3.41 -19.99
CA LEU A 373 15.54 4.62 -20.69
C LEU A 373 15.60 4.40 -22.22
N ALA A 374 16.05 3.22 -22.67
CA ALA A 374 16.05 2.86 -24.08
C ALA A 374 14.61 2.78 -24.64
N ASP A 375 13.67 2.22 -23.89
CA ASP A 375 12.26 2.14 -24.27
C ASP A 375 11.66 3.54 -24.42
N VAL A 376 11.91 4.44 -23.46
CA VAL A 376 11.47 5.85 -23.56
C VAL A 376 12.08 6.54 -24.79
N LYS A 377 13.38 6.32 -25.03
CA LYS A 377 14.08 6.90 -26.18
C LYS A 377 13.52 6.41 -27.51
N SER A 378 13.26 5.10 -27.62
CA SER A 378 12.74 4.51 -28.87
C SER A 378 11.38 5.06 -29.30
N GLY A 379 10.60 5.58 -28.35
CA GLY A 379 9.30 6.16 -28.59
C GLY A 379 9.31 7.64 -29.01
N ILE A 380 10.42 8.36 -28.82
CA ILE A 380 10.50 9.80 -29.16
C ILE A 380 10.13 10.01 -30.63
N PRO A 381 9.22 10.94 -30.95
CA PRO A 381 8.89 11.23 -32.35
C PRO A 381 10.12 11.67 -33.18
N ASP A 382 10.34 10.97 -34.28
CA ASP A 382 11.49 11.16 -35.18
C ASP A 382 11.29 12.26 -36.22
N SER A 383 10.06 12.75 -36.33
CA SER A 383 9.68 13.76 -37.33
C SER A 383 8.77 14.83 -36.75
N ARG A 384 8.81 16.00 -37.38
CA ARG A 384 7.95 17.12 -37.02
C ARG A 384 6.46 16.74 -37.04
N SER A 385 6.02 16.02 -38.07
CA SER A 385 4.63 15.62 -38.20
C SER A 385 4.15 14.69 -37.06
N ARG A 386 5.01 13.80 -36.58
CA ARG A 386 4.70 12.96 -35.41
C ARG A 386 4.61 13.78 -34.12
N TRP A 387 5.47 14.78 -33.94
CA TRP A 387 5.35 15.72 -32.81
C TRP A 387 4.06 16.55 -32.88
N ASP A 388 3.70 17.08 -34.07
CA ASP A 388 2.43 17.80 -34.25
C ASP A 388 1.22 16.93 -33.98
N SER A 389 1.26 15.68 -34.42
CA SER A 389 0.23 14.71 -34.14
C SER A 389 0.10 14.45 -32.62
N ALA A 390 1.22 14.21 -31.92
CA ALA A 390 1.26 13.98 -30.49
C ALA A 390 0.76 15.18 -29.68
N ILE A 391 1.21 16.39 -30.02
CA ILE A 391 0.75 17.63 -29.37
C ILE A 391 -0.74 17.85 -29.64
N SER A 392 -1.20 17.66 -30.86
CA SER A 392 -2.61 17.82 -31.23
C SER A 392 -3.51 16.82 -30.50
N ALA A 393 -3.07 15.56 -30.41
CA ALA A 393 -3.78 14.53 -29.67
C ALA A 393 -3.79 14.81 -28.17
N ALA A 394 -2.67 15.31 -27.59
CA ALA A 394 -2.58 15.64 -26.18
C ALA A 394 -3.49 16.81 -25.79
N LEU A 395 -3.60 17.82 -26.63
CA LEU A 395 -4.46 19.00 -26.41
C LEU A 395 -5.94 18.73 -26.71
N GLY A 396 -6.25 17.68 -27.47
CA GLY A 396 -7.61 17.34 -27.84
C GLY A 396 -8.31 18.46 -28.64
N ARG A 397 -9.64 18.59 -28.45
CA ARG A 397 -10.47 19.58 -29.14
C ARG A 397 -10.33 21.01 -28.61
N ASN A 398 -9.74 21.19 -27.44
CA ASN A 398 -9.68 22.48 -26.73
C ASN A 398 -8.28 23.08 -26.71
N ARG A 399 -7.79 23.49 -27.86
CA ARG A 399 -6.47 24.14 -28.00
C ARG A 399 -6.31 25.48 -27.24
N ASN A 400 -7.40 26.07 -26.73
CA ASN A 400 -7.43 27.46 -26.24
C ASN A 400 -7.84 27.64 -24.77
N GLN A 401 -7.96 26.59 -23.94
CA GLN A 401 -8.63 26.75 -22.65
C GLN A 401 -7.74 26.74 -21.40
N ALA A 402 -6.56 26.14 -21.44
CA ALA A 402 -5.69 26.10 -20.26
C ALA A 402 -4.23 26.30 -20.67
N ALA A 403 -3.68 27.48 -20.38
CA ALA A 403 -2.29 27.82 -20.69
C ALA A 403 -1.32 27.44 -19.56
N LYS A 404 -1.82 27.32 -18.32
CA LYS A 404 -1.04 27.02 -17.13
C LYS A 404 -1.60 25.80 -16.41
N TRP A 405 -0.75 24.82 -16.14
CA TRP A 405 -1.13 23.54 -15.52
C TRP A 405 -0.40 23.28 -14.22
N LEU A 406 -1.12 22.69 -13.23
CA LEU A 406 -0.50 22.06 -12.08
C LEU A 406 -0.36 20.56 -12.32
N PHE A 407 0.85 20.05 -12.31
CA PHE A 407 1.15 18.62 -12.41
C PHE A 407 1.40 18.05 -11.02
N ILE A 408 0.58 17.05 -10.63
CA ILE A 408 0.75 16.26 -9.42
C ILE A 408 1.29 14.89 -9.83
N LEU A 409 2.60 14.69 -9.64
CA LEU A 409 3.29 13.47 -10.05
C LEU A 409 3.22 12.38 -8.96
N PRO A 410 3.20 11.09 -9.35
CA PRO A 410 3.14 9.96 -8.42
C PRO A 410 4.50 9.62 -7.81
N GLU A 411 4.50 8.85 -6.72
CA GLU A 411 5.72 8.42 -6.00
C GLU A 411 6.35 7.12 -6.55
N ASN A 412 5.76 6.48 -7.55
CA ASN A 412 6.19 5.15 -7.97
C ASN A 412 7.55 5.12 -8.69
N HIS A 413 7.78 5.98 -9.67
CA HIS A 413 9.08 6.17 -10.34
C HIS A 413 9.11 7.47 -11.16
N SER A 414 10.31 7.95 -11.43
CA SER A 414 10.53 9.25 -12.07
C SER A 414 10.13 9.33 -13.54
N LEU A 415 10.09 8.23 -14.29
CA LEU A 415 9.81 8.25 -15.74
C LEU A 415 8.42 8.76 -16.09
N VAL A 416 7.43 8.61 -15.20
CA VAL A 416 6.04 9.00 -15.46
C VAL A 416 5.91 10.49 -15.79
N GLY A 417 6.76 11.34 -15.20
CA GLY A 417 6.74 12.79 -15.43
C GLY A 417 7.39 13.23 -16.75
N LEU A 418 8.34 12.46 -17.30
CA LEU A 418 9.13 12.91 -18.44
C LEU A 418 8.27 13.16 -19.68
N TYR A 419 7.39 12.21 -20.01
CA TYR A 419 6.55 12.30 -21.19
C TYR A 419 5.58 13.50 -21.15
N PRO A 420 4.71 13.67 -20.15
CA PRO A 420 3.77 14.78 -20.11
C PRO A 420 4.46 16.14 -20.02
N LEU A 421 5.60 16.26 -19.33
CA LEU A 421 6.38 17.49 -19.24
C LEU A 421 7.01 17.86 -20.58
N SER A 422 7.51 16.88 -21.33
CA SER A 422 8.09 17.13 -22.66
C SER A 422 7.04 17.59 -23.66
N ILE A 423 5.84 16.97 -23.67
CA ILE A 423 4.73 17.39 -24.51
C ILE A 423 4.23 18.79 -24.09
N ALA A 424 4.13 19.06 -22.79
CA ALA A 424 3.73 20.39 -22.29
C ALA A 424 4.72 21.47 -22.74
N TYR A 425 6.03 21.22 -22.63
CA TYR A 425 7.06 22.14 -23.12
C TYR A 425 6.95 22.36 -24.64
N ALA A 426 6.85 21.27 -25.42
CA ALA A 426 6.70 21.37 -26.89
C ALA A 426 5.42 22.13 -27.28
N ALA A 427 4.34 21.96 -26.55
CA ALA A 427 3.07 22.67 -26.75
C ALA A 427 3.10 24.13 -26.25
N GLY A 428 4.13 24.53 -25.53
CA GLY A 428 4.25 25.89 -24.98
C GLY A 428 3.44 26.18 -23.72
N LEU A 429 3.03 25.13 -23.01
CA LEU A 429 2.29 25.26 -21.76
C LEU A 429 3.22 25.66 -20.60
N ALA A 430 2.71 26.51 -19.72
CA ALA A 430 3.36 26.78 -18.43
C ALA A 430 2.96 25.70 -17.40
N VAL A 431 3.90 25.23 -16.62
CA VAL A 431 3.65 24.10 -15.68
C VAL A 431 4.19 24.41 -14.29
N SER A 432 3.34 24.25 -13.28
CA SER A 432 3.76 24.11 -11.89
C SER A 432 3.79 22.63 -11.54
N VAL A 433 4.90 22.11 -11.01
CA VAL A 433 5.07 20.68 -10.73
C VAL A 433 5.19 20.47 -9.24
N ARG A 434 4.31 19.65 -8.66
CA ARG A 434 4.46 19.15 -7.30
C ARG A 434 5.13 17.78 -7.35
N LEU A 435 6.35 17.69 -6.84
CA LEU A 435 7.09 16.43 -6.70
C LEU A 435 6.75 15.74 -5.38
N PRO A 436 6.68 14.41 -5.37
CA PRO A 436 6.71 13.62 -4.14
C PRO A 436 7.99 13.88 -3.33
N LYS A 437 7.90 13.75 -2.00
CA LYS A 437 9.06 13.94 -1.09
C LYS A 437 10.25 13.04 -1.47
N ALA A 438 9.98 11.83 -1.93
CA ALA A 438 11.01 10.89 -2.35
C ALA A 438 11.85 11.42 -3.55
N PHE A 439 11.28 12.27 -4.39
CA PHE A 439 11.92 12.81 -5.59
C PHE A 439 12.38 14.26 -5.46
N GLU A 440 12.08 14.92 -4.35
CA GLU A 440 12.53 16.29 -4.07
C GLU A 440 14.02 16.35 -3.70
N GLN A 441 14.55 15.29 -3.09
CA GLN A 441 15.97 15.22 -2.76
C GLN A 441 16.78 15.13 -4.07
N SER A 442 17.84 15.93 -4.14
CA SER A 442 18.74 16.04 -5.28
C SER A 442 19.33 14.68 -5.65
N GLY A 443 18.77 14.02 -6.67
CA GLY A 443 19.26 12.72 -7.12
C GLY A 443 18.21 11.83 -7.80
N SER A 444 16.94 12.22 -7.87
CA SER A 444 15.97 11.50 -8.70
C SER A 444 16.08 11.91 -10.17
N LEU A 445 15.77 10.97 -11.08
CA LEU A 445 15.80 11.24 -12.52
C LEU A 445 14.92 12.43 -12.90
N ILE A 446 13.72 12.56 -12.31
CA ILE A 446 12.80 13.66 -12.60
C ILE A 446 13.34 15.01 -12.11
N SER A 447 14.03 15.04 -10.96
CA SER A 447 14.64 16.29 -10.46
C SER A 447 15.78 16.75 -11.37
N VAL A 448 16.61 15.82 -11.83
CA VAL A 448 17.68 16.10 -12.79
C VAL A 448 17.07 16.56 -14.13
N PHE A 449 16.06 15.87 -14.63
CA PHE A 449 15.34 16.25 -15.86
C PHE A 449 14.77 17.67 -15.76
N LEU A 450 14.04 18.00 -14.70
CA LEU A 450 13.45 19.33 -14.51
C LEU A 450 14.51 20.43 -14.42
N SER A 451 15.64 20.16 -13.76
CA SER A 451 16.72 21.13 -13.67
C SER A 451 17.33 21.47 -15.03
N GLU A 452 17.36 20.52 -15.94
CA GLU A 452 17.89 20.72 -17.29
C GLU A 452 16.84 21.33 -18.24
N VAL A 453 15.59 20.84 -18.22
CA VAL A 453 14.52 21.39 -19.07
C VAL A 453 14.24 22.86 -18.76
N LYS A 454 14.36 23.30 -17.51
CA LYS A 454 14.22 24.70 -17.11
C LYS A 454 15.24 25.64 -17.81
N LYS A 455 16.37 25.12 -18.28
CA LYS A 455 17.38 25.88 -19.01
C LYS A 455 17.05 26.05 -20.50
N LEU A 456 16.08 25.27 -21.01
CA LEU A 456 15.67 25.38 -22.40
C LEU A 456 14.94 26.71 -22.65
N ALA A 457 15.17 27.31 -23.81
CA ALA A 457 14.57 28.58 -24.16
C ALA A 457 13.02 28.51 -24.15
N GLY A 458 12.39 29.45 -23.45
CA GLY A 458 10.94 29.53 -23.37
C GLY A 458 10.30 28.50 -22.41
N ALA A 459 11.09 27.79 -21.57
CA ALA A 459 10.54 26.95 -20.53
C ALA A 459 9.93 27.80 -19.41
N VAL A 460 8.68 27.49 -19.03
CA VAL A 460 7.98 28.09 -17.89
C VAL A 460 7.57 26.95 -16.97
N ILE A 461 8.49 26.55 -16.09
CA ILE A 461 8.30 25.42 -15.18
C ILE A 461 8.67 25.86 -13.76
N ASP A 462 7.71 25.80 -12.86
CA ASP A 462 7.90 26.01 -11.42
C ASP A 462 7.80 24.66 -10.67
N VAL A 463 8.65 24.49 -9.65
CA VAL A 463 8.59 23.30 -8.80
C VAL A 463 8.10 23.71 -7.43
N LEU A 464 6.97 23.16 -7.04
CA LEU A 464 6.37 23.38 -5.73
C LEU A 464 7.05 22.49 -4.68
N PRO A 465 7.20 22.97 -3.45
CA PRO A 465 7.79 22.16 -2.37
C PRO A 465 6.91 20.93 -2.05
N SER A 466 7.52 19.82 -1.64
CA SER A 466 6.82 18.55 -1.38
C SER A 466 5.81 18.63 -0.24
N HIS A 467 5.95 19.59 0.65
CA HIS A 467 5.01 19.85 1.74
C HIS A 467 3.78 20.66 1.30
N TRP A 468 3.78 21.22 0.09
CA TRP A 468 2.62 21.95 -0.44
C TRP A 468 1.41 21.01 -0.56
N ARG A 469 0.23 21.51 -0.14
CA ARG A 469 -1.05 20.76 -0.14
C ARG A 469 -2.16 21.61 -0.74
N ILE A 470 -3.09 20.96 -1.45
CA ILE A 470 -4.36 21.59 -1.83
C ILE A 470 -5.23 21.66 -0.57
N GLY A 471 -5.74 22.86 -0.26
CA GLY A 471 -6.62 23.07 0.90
C GLY A 471 -5.90 23.48 2.19
N ASP A 472 -4.58 23.50 2.23
CA ASP A 472 -3.84 24.19 3.29
C ASP A 472 -3.87 25.71 3.04
N HIS A 473 -3.54 26.52 4.05
CA HIS A 473 -3.45 27.98 3.98
C HIS A 473 -2.39 28.51 2.97
N THR A 474 -1.79 27.62 2.19
CA THR A 474 -0.86 27.96 1.11
C THR A 474 -1.66 28.34 -0.14
N GLU A 475 -1.34 29.49 -0.74
CA GLU A 475 -1.97 29.94 -1.97
C GLU A 475 -1.81 28.91 -3.10
N MET A 476 -2.92 28.63 -3.79
CA MET A 476 -2.87 27.88 -5.04
C MET A 476 -2.02 28.63 -6.05
N PRO A 477 -1.09 27.95 -6.76
CA PRO A 477 -0.41 28.58 -7.87
C PRO A 477 -1.44 29.08 -8.91
N PRO A 478 -1.16 30.17 -9.63
CA PRO A 478 -2.08 30.69 -10.64
C PRO A 478 -2.10 29.77 -11.88
N VAL A 479 -2.92 28.71 -11.80
CA VAL A 479 -3.08 27.70 -12.85
C VAL A 479 -4.51 27.60 -13.32
N ASP A 480 -4.70 27.16 -14.56
CA ASP A 480 -6.00 27.04 -15.21
C ASP A 480 -6.58 25.61 -15.08
N ALA A 481 -5.71 24.61 -14.90
CA ALA A 481 -6.10 23.20 -14.82
C ALA A 481 -5.08 22.37 -14.03
N ILE A 482 -5.51 21.19 -13.60
CA ILE A 482 -4.69 20.23 -12.85
C ILE A 482 -4.57 18.92 -13.65
N LEU A 483 -3.34 18.45 -13.83
CA LEU A 483 -3.02 17.09 -14.24
C LEU A 483 -2.63 16.28 -13.00
N CYS A 484 -3.34 15.21 -12.71
CA CYS A 484 -3.10 14.39 -11.52
C CYS A 484 -2.97 12.91 -11.86
N TYR A 485 -1.90 12.29 -11.38
CA TYR A 485 -1.73 10.84 -11.35
C TYR A 485 -2.06 10.35 -9.93
N GLY A 486 -3.06 9.47 -9.79
CA GLY A 486 -3.48 9.02 -8.48
C GLY A 486 -4.48 7.86 -8.52
N SER A 487 -4.98 7.41 -7.35
CA SER A 487 -6.14 6.51 -7.35
C SER A 487 -7.39 7.26 -7.82
N SER A 488 -8.38 6.51 -8.34
CA SER A 488 -9.67 7.12 -8.73
C SER A 488 -10.31 7.87 -7.54
N GLU A 489 -10.13 7.36 -6.31
CA GLU A 489 -10.58 8.04 -5.10
C GLU A 489 -9.82 9.34 -4.84
N THR A 490 -8.48 9.33 -5.02
CA THR A 490 -7.65 10.53 -4.86
C THR A 490 -8.00 11.59 -5.89
N VAL A 491 -8.21 11.20 -7.15
CA VAL A 491 -8.65 12.12 -8.21
C VAL A 491 -10.00 12.75 -7.85
N LYS A 492 -10.98 11.94 -7.40
CA LYS A 492 -12.29 12.44 -6.95
C LYS A 492 -12.16 13.40 -5.76
N LYS A 493 -11.31 13.09 -4.79
CA LYS A 493 -11.03 14.00 -3.67
C LYS A 493 -10.45 15.32 -4.17
N ILE A 494 -9.42 15.31 -5.02
CA ILE A 494 -8.86 16.53 -5.59
C ILE A 494 -9.93 17.34 -6.31
N GLN A 495 -10.79 16.70 -7.10
CA GLN A 495 -11.93 17.35 -7.76
C GLN A 495 -12.90 18.00 -6.78
N SER A 496 -13.10 17.42 -5.59
CA SER A 496 -13.98 18.00 -4.58
C SER A 496 -13.37 19.19 -3.82
N PHE A 497 -12.03 19.31 -3.82
CA PHE A 497 -11.31 20.39 -3.13
C PHE A 497 -11.10 21.65 -3.96
N THR A 498 -11.32 21.61 -5.27
CA THR A 498 -11.08 22.74 -6.18
C THR A 498 -12.18 22.89 -7.21
N ASN A 499 -12.38 24.13 -7.68
CA ASN A 499 -13.22 24.43 -8.84
C ASN A 499 -12.48 24.37 -10.16
N LEU A 500 -11.15 24.14 -10.13
CA LEU A 500 -10.36 24.00 -11.35
C LEU A 500 -10.68 22.68 -12.05
N PRO A 501 -10.62 22.66 -13.39
CA PRO A 501 -10.71 21.40 -14.12
C PRO A 501 -9.54 20.48 -13.76
N VAL A 502 -9.84 19.21 -13.47
CA VAL A 502 -8.84 18.21 -13.11
C VAL A 502 -8.80 17.10 -14.16
N ARG A 503 -7.69 16.94 -14.86
CA ARG A 503 -7.39 15.77 -15.67
C ARG A 503 -6.72 14.73 -14.81
N GLY A 504 -7.46 13.71 -14.40
CA GLY A 504 -6.98 12.64 -13.53
C GLY A 504 -6.68 11.36 -14.31
N PHE A 505 -5.55 10.74 -14.01
CA PHE A 505 -5.23 9.38 -14.42
C PHE A 505 -5.34 8.49 -13.19
N GLY A 506 -6.48 7.80 -13.10
CA GLY A 506 -6.82 6.88 -12.02
C GLY A 506 -6.03 5.58 -12.10
N HIS A 507 -6.27 4.69 -11.13
CA HIS A 507 -5.64 3.38 -11.12
C HIS A 507 -6.22 2.51 -12.23
N ARG A 508 -5.35 2.09 -13.15
CA ARG A 508 -5.66 1.13 -14.21
C ARG A 508 -4.76 -0.10 -14.08
N ILE A 509 -5.28 -1.25 -14.45
CA ILE A 509 -4.59 -2.52 -14.32
C ILE A 509 -4.16 -2.99 -15.71
N PRO A 510 -2.86 -3.02 -16.02
CA PRO A 510 -2.35 -3.61 -17.24
C PRO A 510 -2.32 -5.13 -17.14
N VAL A 511 -2.54 -5.81 -18.27
CA VAL A 511 -2.52 -7.26 -18.37
C VAL A 511 -1.77 -7.71 -19.62
N THR A 512 -1.16 -8.89 -19.54
CA THR A 512 -0.57 -9.57 -20.70
C THR A 512 -1.48 -10.71 -21.14
N VAL A 513 -1.72 -10.83 -22.44
CA VAL A 513 -2.50 -11.90 -23.03
C VAL A 513 -1.66 -12.56 -24.11
N VAL A 514 -1.42 -13.85 -23.98
CA VAL A 514 -0.54 -14.61 -24.88
C VAL A 514 -1.12 -15.98 -25.21
N PRO A 515 -1.05 -16.41 -26.48
CA PRO A 515 -1.42 -17.78 -26.83
C PRO A 515 -0.35 -18.77 -26.34
N ILE A 516 -0.79 -19.95 -25.95
CA ILE A 516 0.08 -20.97 -25.31
C ILE A 516 1.28 -21.34 -26.18
N ASN A 517 1.08 -21.43 -27.50
CA ASN A 517 2.14 -21.79 -28.45
C ASN A 517 3.23 -20.71 -28.62
N GLU A 518 3.00 -19.48 -28.18
CA GLU A 518 3.97 -18.38 -28.24
C GLU A 518 4.71 -18.13 -26.92
N ILE A 519 4.37 -18.86 -25.86
CA ILE A 519 4.96 -18.62 -24.51
C ILE A 519 6.47 -18.77 -24.52
N ARG A 520 6.98 -19.86 -25.14
CA ARG A 520 8.42 -20.15 -25.12
C ARG A 520 9.24 -19.04 -25.78
N ASP A 521 8.79 -18.58 -26.94
CA ASP A 521 9.50 -17.57 -27.75
C ASP A 521 9.28 -16.13 -27.23
N SER A 522 8.34 -15.95 -26.32
CA SER A 522 7.96 -14.65 -25.79
C SER A 522 8.23 -14.47 -24.28
N SER A 523 8.77 -15.49 -23.62
CA SER A 523 8.91 -15.48 -22.15
C SER A 523 9.71 -14.28 -21.61
N ASP A 524 10.80 -13.90 -22.28
CA ASP A 524 11.61 -12.74 -21.88
C ASP A 524 10.85 -11.41 -22.04
N LYS A 525 10.06 -11.29 -23.10
CA LYS A 525 9.22 -10.11 -23.36
C LYS A 525 8.08 -10.01 -22.34
N ILE A 526 7.46 -11.15 -22.00
CA ILE A 526 6.45 -11.23 -20.96
C ILE A 526 7.05 -10.84 -19.61
N ALA A 527 8.26 -11.36 -19.32
CA ALA A 527 8.97 -10.99 -18.09
C ALA A 527 9.29 -9.49 -18.04
N ALA A 528 9.72 -8.89 -19.14
CA ALA A 528 9.96 -7.45 -19.23
C ALA A 528 8.67 -6.65 -18.98
N ASP A 529 7.54 -7.04 -19.55
CA ASP A 529 6.24 -6.37 -19.33
C ASP A 529 5.77 -6.45 -17.87
N CYS A 530 6.10 -7.54 -17.18
CA CYS A 530 5.66 -7.77 -15.81
C CYS A 530 6.64 -7.23 -14.77
N LEU A 531 7.95 -7.37 -14.98
CA LEU A 531 8.98 -7.24 -13.94
C LEU A 531 9.84 -5.98 -14.09
N SER A 532 9.90 -5.37 -15.27
CA SER A 532 10.62 -4.11 -15.44
C SER A 532 10.07 -3.04 -14.50
N LEU A 533 10.90 -2.05 -14.16
CA LEU A 533 10.59 -1.01 -13.20
C LEU A 533 10.19 -1.54 -11.80
N GLY A 534 10.59 -2.76 -11.44
CA GLY A 534 10.25 -3.39 -10.15
C GLY A 534 8.74 -3.55 -9.95
N GLN A 535 7.95 -3.73 -11.01
CA GLN A 535 6.48 -3.67 -11.03
C GLN A 535 5.89 -2.33 -10.52
N LEU A 536 6.68 -1.28 -10.43
CA LEU A 536 6.22 0.06 -10.04
C LEU A 536 5.58 0.82 -11.21
N GLY A 537 5.87 0.40 -12.45
CA GLY A 537 5.27 1.01 -13.64
C GLY A 537 3.75 0.89 -13.62
N CYS A 538 3.05 1.98 -13.91
CA CYS A 538 1.58 1.96 -14.03
C CYS A 538 1.11 1.03 -15.16
N MET A 539 1.97 0.76 -16.14
CA MET A 539 1.70 -0.12 -17.26
C MET A 539 2.37 -1.51 -17.13
N SER A 540 3.07 -1.80 -16.02
CA SER A 540 3.61 -3.15 -15.76
C SER A 540 2.48 -4.14 -15.52
N SER A 541 2.45 -5.23 -16.29
CA SER A 541 1.37 -6.21 -16.26
C SER A 541 1.17 -6.83 -14.88
N ARG A 542 -0.08 -6.91 -14.45
CA ARG A 542 -0.52 -7.40 -13.13
C ARG A 542 -1.08 -8.81 -13.17
N ALA A 543 -1.33 -9.33 -14.37
CA ALA A 543 -1.74 -10.70 -14.61
C ALA A 543 -1.31 -11.11 -16.02
N ILE A 544 -1.02 -12.40 -16.18
CA ILE A 544 -0.72 -13.02 -17.47
C ILE A 544 -1.87 -13.98 -17.76
N PHE A 545 -2.57 -13.77 -18.87
CA PHE A 545 -3.60 -14.68 -19.39
C PHE A 545 -3.00 -15.50 -20.52
N VAL A 546 -2.94 -16.81 -20.30
CA VAL A 546 -2.48 -17.78 -21.30
C VAL A 546 -3.69 -18.39 -21.98
N VAL A 547 -3.86 -18.10 -23.27
CA VAL A 547 -5.00 -18.54 -24.06
C VAL A 547 -4.67 -19.84 -24.81
N HIS A 548 -5.56 -20.82 -24.71
CA HIS A 548 -5.46 -22.11 -25.40
C HIS A 548 -6.83 -22.58 -25.90
N ASP A 549 -6.85 -23.43 -26.87
CA ASP A 549 -8.07 -24.00 -27.47
C ASP A 549 -8.69 -25.18 -26.70
N GLY A 550 -8.02 -25.60 -25.61
CA GLY A 550 -8.48 -26.73 -24.80
C GLY A 550 -8.00 -28.10 -25.25
N THR A 551 -7.22 -28.20 -26.33
CA THR A 551 -6.77 -29.46 -26.91
C THR A 551 -5.48 -30.00 -26.33
N GLU A 552 -4.63 -29.14 -25.74
CA GLU A 552 -3.34 -29.53 -25.16
C GLU A 552 -3.25 -29.29 -23.65
N PRO A 553 -2.56 -30.17 -22.90
CA PRO A 553 -2.24 -29.90 -21.51
C PRO A 553 -1.27 -28.73 -21.42
N CYS A 554 -1.66 -27.67 -20.71
CA CYS A 554 -0.86 -26.49 -20.55
C CYS A 554 0.27 -26.74 -19.55
N SER A 555 1.50 -26.96 -20.06
CA SER A 555 2.72 -26.85 -19.22
C SER A 555 3.18 -25.40 -19.23
N LEU A 556 3.16 -24.77 -18.05
CA LEU A 556 3.65 -23.41 -17.85
C LEU A 556 5.05 -23.38 -17.25
N ASP A 557 5.72 -24.52 -17.13
CA ASP A 557 7.00 -24.62 -16.42
C ASP A 557 8.10 -23.74 -17.05
N ASP A 558 8.12 -23.65 -18.39
CA ASP A 558 9.06 -22.80 -19.11
C ASP A 558 8.81 -21.31 -18.78
N LEU A 559 7.56 -20.87 -18.80
CA LEU A 559 7.17 -19.50 -18.45
C LEU A 559 7.48 -19.20 -16.98
N LEU A 560 7.10 -20.09 -16.08
CA LEU A 560 7.33 -19.91 -14.64
C LEU A 560 8.83 -19.85 -14.33
N GLY A 561 9.64 -20.70 -14.98
CA GLY A 561 11.09 -20.68 -14.89
C GLY A 561 11.68 -19.36 -15.41
N SER A 562 11.25 -18.89 -16.57
CA SER A 562 11.71 -17.63 -17.16
C SER A 562 11.34 -16.44 -16.30
N LEU A 563 10.14 -16.37 -15.75
CA LEU A 563 9.72 -15.29 -14.85
C LEU A 563 10.59 -15.22 -13.59
N GLN A 564 10.98 -16.36 -13.03
CA GLN A 564 11.87 -16.39 -11.86
C GLN A 564 13.31 -15.99 -12.19
N LEU A 565 13.84 -16.45 -13.32
CA LEU A 565 15.18 -16.08 -13.80
C LEU A 565 15.24 -14.58 -14.13
N SER A 566 14.28 -14.08 -14.90
CA SER A 566 14.21 -12.67 -15.28
C SER A 566 14.01 -11.75 -14.07
N GLY A 567 13.28 -12.21 -13.04
CA GLY A 567 13.18 -11.47 -11.78
C GLY A 567 14.55 -11.15 -11.19
N ARG A 568 15.49 -12.10 -11.19
CA ARG A 568 16.87 -11.90 -10.71
C ARG A 568 17.64 -10.88 -11.56
N GLU A 569 17.34 -10.77 -12.83
CA GLU A 569 18.01 -9.83 -13.73
C GLU A 569 17.47 -8.42 -13.61
N PHE A 570 16.15 -8.25 -13.45
CA PHE A 570 15.49 -6.95 -13.31
C PHE A 570 15.60 -6.38 -11.88
N TRP A 571 15.75 -7.25 -10.86
CA TRP A 571 15.87 -6.85 -9.47
C TRP A 571 17.24 -7.19 -8.92
N ALA A 572 18.23 -6.38 -9.26
CA ALA A 572 19.62 -6.57 -8.79
C ALA A 572 19.75 -6.37 -7.28
N THR A 573 18.87 -5.58 -6.68
CA THR A 573 18.73 -5.49 -5.22
C THR A 573 17.69 -6.50 -4.74
N PRO A 574 17.98 -7.27 -3.68
CA PRO A 574 17.01 -8.16 -3.08
C PRO A 574 15.72 -7.40 -2.73
N ILE A 575 14.58 -8.02 -2.96
CA ILE A 575 13.30 -7.48 -2.49
C ILE A 575 13.43 -7.23 -0.98
N PRO A 576 13.11 -6.02 -0.51
CA PRO A 576 13.13 -5.74 0.92
C PRO A 576 12.31 -6.79 1.69
N TRP A 577 12.86 -7.35 2.75
CA TRP A 577 12.24 -8.43 3.50
C TRP A 577 10.81 -8.07 4.00
N GLN A 578 10.57 -6.79 4.31
CA GLN A 578 9.24 -6.30 4.68
C GLN A 578 8.21 -6.52 3.57
N LYS A 579 8.63 -6.41 2.30
CA LYS A 579 7.77 -6.68 1.13
C LYS A 579 7.61 -8.17 0.88
N LEU A 580 8.65 -8.98 1.09
CA LEU A 580 8.53 -10.44 0.99
C LEU A 580 7.50 -10.99 1.99
N VAL A 581 7.52 -10.49 3.22
CA VAL A 581 6.52 -10.85 4.23
C VAL A 581 5.10 -10.53 3.77
N SER A 582 4.88 -9.40 3.07
CA SER A 582 3.55 -9.02 2.57
C SER A 582 3.01 -9.94 1.46
N LEU A 583 3.87 -10.69 0.76
CA LEU A 583 3.44 -11.64 -0.27
C LEU A 583 2.68 -12.85 0.30
N ASP A 584 2.82 -13.10 1.58
CA ASP A 584 2.15 -14.20 2.25
C ASP A 584 0.61 -14.08 2.21
N ALA A 585 0.10 -12.86 2.40
CA ALA A 585 -1.34 -12.60 2.25
C ALA A 585 -1.85 -12.87 0.82
N GLU A 586 -1.02 -12.58 -0.19
CA GLU A 586 -1.36 -12.89 -1.58
C GLU A 586 -1.28 -14.40 -1.84
N ALA A 587 -0.27 -15.09 -1.34
CA ALA A 587 -0.17 -16.55 -1.42
C ALA A 587 -1.43 -17.21 -0.84
N PHE A 588 -1.84 -16.78 0.34
CA PHE A 588 -3.07 -17.27 0.96
C PHE A 588 -4.31 -16.99 0.09
N ARG A 589 -4.45 -15.75 -0.39
CA ARG A 589 -5.58 -15.36 -1.25
C ARG A 589 -5.69 -16.24 -2.50
N TYR A 590 -4.57 -16.49 -3.19
CA TYR A 590 -4.58 -17.35 -4.38
C TYR A 590 -4.82 -18.83 -4.04
N THR A 591 -4.31 -19.30 -2.91
CA THR A 591 -4.60 -20.66 -2.43
C THR A 591 -6.11 -20.86 -2.21
N THR A 592 -6.80 -19.88 -1.64
CA THR A 592 -8.25 -19.93 -1.44
C THR A 592 -9.04 -19.90 -2.76
N LEU A 593 -8.46 -19.34 -3.81
CA LEU A 593 -9.01 -19.39 -5.17
C LEU A 593 -8.69 -20.72 -5.92
N GLY A 594 -7.98 -21.64 -5.25
CA GLY A 594 -7.60 -22.92 -5.83
C GLY A 594 -6.36 -22.87 -6.72
N ALA A 595 -5.64 -21.75 -6.73
CA ALA A 595 -4.41 -21.61 -7.49
C ALA A 595 -3.28 -22.45 -6.90
N LYS A 596 -2.40 -22.96 -7.76
CA LYS A 596 -1.10 -23.49 -7.37
C LYS A 596 -0.14 -22.33 -7.15
N ILE A 597 0.70 -22.43 -6.12
CA ILE A 597 1.62 -21.38 -5.73
C ILE A 597 3.05 -21.87 -5.94
N ARG A 598 3.87 -21.04 -6.58
CA ARG A 598 5.32 -21.19 -6.62
C ARG A 598 5.94 -20.06 -5.80
N LEU A 599 6.48 -20.42 -4.66
CA LEU A 599 7.10 -19.47 -3.73
C LEU A 599 8.38 -18.88 -4.33
N PRO A 600 8.78 -17.67 -3.92
CA PRO A 600 10.06 -17.11 -4.29
C PRO A 600 11.21 -18.05 -3.89
N ASP A 601 12.02 -18.46 -4.84
CA ASP A 601 13.21 -19.30 -4.60
C ASP A 601 14.40 -18.48 -4.09
N SER A 602 14.33 -17.17 -4.20
CA SER A 602 15.32 -16.22 -3.70
C SER A 602 14.65 -14.87 -3.39
N ALA A 603 15.37 -13.99 -2.70
CA ALA A 603 14.90 -12.62 -2.43
C ALA A 603 14.75 -11.75 -3.70
N ALA A 604 15.11 -12.25 -4.86
CA ALA A 604 14.97 -11.57 -6.15
C ALA A 604 13.95 -12.25 -7.08
N SER A 605 13.18 -13.22 -6.61
CA SER A 605 12.17 -13.93 -7.39
C SER A 605 10.76 -13.49 -7.03
N PRO A 606 9.84 -13.37 -8.00
CA PRO A 606 8.44 -13.12 -7.69
C PRO A 606 7.73 -14.33 -7.08
N LEU A 607 6.68 -14.06 -6.32
CA LEU A 607 5.66 -15.06 -6.02
C LEU A 607 4.83 -15.29 -7.29
N VAL A 608 4.78 -16.52 -7.78
CA VAL A 608 3.97 -16.88 -8.95
C VAL A 608 2.79 -17.74 -8.52
N CYS A 609 1.59 -17.32 -8.91
CA CYS A 609 0.34 -18.02 -8.62
C CYS A 609 -0.29 -18.48 -9.93
N TRP A 610 -0.56 -19.77 -10.07
CA TRP A 610 -1.14 -20.31 -11.29
C TRP A 610 -2.53 -20.90 -11.05
N SER A 611 -3.50 -20.58 -11.93
CA SER A 611 -4.85 -21.10 -11.87
C SER A 611 -5.42 -21.32 -13.27
N GLU A 612 -6.38 -22.25 -13.36
CA GLU A 612 -7.22 -22.42 -14.54
C GLU A 612 -8.51 -21.65 -14.38
N MET A 613 -8.87 -20.89 -15.42
CA MET A 613 -10.11 -20.14 -15.44
C MET A 613 -11.20 -20.94 -16.17
N LYS A 614 -12.39 -20.96 -15.62
CA LYS A 614 -13.54 -21.54 -16.30
C LYS A 614 -13.87 -20.78 -17.59
N PRO A 615 -14.42 -21.44 -18.63
CA PRO A 615 -14.68 -20.85 -19.94
C PRO A 615 -15.60 -19.61 -19.95
N SER A 616 -16.35 -19.38 -18.87
CA SER A 616 -17.23 -18.22 -18.70
C SER A 616 -17.16 -17.73 -17.27
N PRO A 617 -16.09 -16.99 -16.91
CA PRO A 617 -15.96 -16.44 -15.57
C PRO A 617 -17.03 -15.38 -15.31
N LYS A 618 -17.58 -15.40 -14.10
CA LYS A 618 -18.45 -14.32 -13.63
C LYS A 618 -17.60 -13.08 -13.34
N PHE A 619 -18.19 -11.91 -13.48
CA PHE A 619 -17.54 -10.60 -13.29
C PHE A 619 -16.61 -10.49 -12.06
N GLY A 620 -17.03 -10.96 -10.88
CA GLY A 620 -16.22 -10.90 -9.65
C GLY A 620 -15.01 -11.83 -9.64
N GLU A 621 -14.92 -12.82 -10.54
CA GLU A 621 -13.80 -13.76 -10.59
C GLU A 621 -12.55 -13.14 -11.23
N PHE A 622 -12.72 -12.25 -12.23
CA PHE A 622 -11.58 -11.54 -12.84
C PHE A 622 -10.87 -10.63 -11.86
N ASP A 623 -11.63 -9.84 -11.09
CA ASP A 623 -11.05 -8.92 -10.10
C ASP A 623 -10.27 -9.67 -9.01
N ALA A 624 -10.74 -10.87 -8.65
CA ALA A 624 -10.06 -11.75 -7.71
C ALA A 624 -8.74 -12.32 -8.25
N LEU A 625 -8.58 -12.44 -9.57
CA LEU A 625 -7.37 -12.99 -10.20
C LEU A 625 -6.27 -11.95 -10.43
N LEU A 626 -6.57 -10.67 -10.33
CA LEU A 626 -5.58 -9.62 -10.55
C LEU A 626 -4.67 -9.44 -9.32
N SER A 627 -3.37 -9.28 -9.55
CA SER A 627 -2.41 -9.02 -8.46
C SER A 627 -2.70 -7.69 -7.77
N ARG A 628 -2.73 -7.72 -6.44
CA ARG A 628 -2.92 -6.54 -5.57
C ARG A 628 -1.64 -6.04 -4.94
N THR A 629 -0.54 -6.80 -5.08
CA THR A 629 0.75 -6.47 -4.48
C THR A 629 1.88 -6.54 -5.50
N GLN A 630 2.96 -5.80 -5.25
CA GLN A 630 4.20 -5.95 -6.00
C GLN A 630 4.80 -7.36 -5.78
N PHE A 631 5.61 -7.81 -6.74
CA PHE A 631 6.33 -9.08 -6.69
C PHE A 631 5.43 -10.33 -6.68
N CYS A 632 4.14 -10.17 -6.96
CA CYS A 632 3.20 -11.26 -7.17
C CYS A 632 2.70 -11.26 -8.62
N LEU A 633 2.80 -12.39 -9.30
CA LEU A 633 2.38 -12.58 -10.68
C LEU A 633 1.37 -13.73 -10.79
N PRO A 634 0.08 -13.42 -10.92
CA PRO A 634 -0.92 -14.42 -11.32
C PRO A 634 -0.76 -14.77 -12.80
N VAL A 635 -0.70 -16.06 -13.06
CA VAL A 635 -0.74 -16.65 -14.40
C VAL A 635 -2.03 -17.44 -14.52
N VAL A 636 -2.88 -17.07 -15.45
CA VAL A 636 -4.22 -17.65 -15.60
C VAL A 636 -4.34 -18.35 -16.95
N SER A 637 -4.58 -19.64 -16.93
CA SER A 637 -4.86 -20.44 -18.12
C SER A 637 -6.33 -20.28 -18.51
N CYS A 638 -6.59 -19.93 -19.76
CA CYS A 638 -7.92 -19.57 -20.25
C CYS A 638 -8.25 -20.35 -21.55
N ALA A 639 -9.30 -21.13 -21.53
CA ALA A 639 -9.82 -21.76 -22.75
C ALA A 639 -10.60 -20.74 -23.57
N ALA A 640 -10.15 -20.47 -24.80
CA ALA A 640 -10.86 -19.62 -25.75
C ALA A 640 -10.56 -20.07 -27.20
N LYS A 641 -11.47 -19.77 -28.13
CA LYS A 641 -11.33 -20.12 -29.52
C LYS A 641 -10.04 -19.55 -30.16
N ASP A 642 -9.78 -18.31 -29.85
CA ASP A 642 -8.60 -17.54 -30.30
C ASP A 642 -8.34 -16.34 -29.39
N LEU A 643 -7.17 -15.72 -29.54
CA LEU A 643 -6.75 -14.57 -28.74
C LEU A 643 -7.70 -13.38 -28.88
N GLN A 644 -8.16 -13.07 -30.10
CA GLN A 644 -9.06 -11.97 -30.38
C GLN A 644 -10.39 -12.15 -29.65
N SER A 645 -10.98 -13.33 -29.69
CA SER A 645 -12.22 -13.66 -28.97
C SER A 645 -12.06 -13.51 -27.47
N PHE A 646 -10.92 -13.91 -26.92
CA PHE A 646 -10.61 -13.74 -25.50
C PHE A 646 -10.49 -12.26 -25.12
N VAL A 647 -9.70 -11.47 -25.87
CA VAL A 647 -9.53 -10.03 -25.61
C VAL A 647 -10.85 -9.27 -25.75
N LEU A 648 -11.68 -9.61 -26.73
CA LEU A 648 -13.03 -9.03 -26.87
C LEU A 648 -13.94 -9.41 -25.68
N SER A 649 -13.87 -10.64 -25.21
CA SER A 649 -14.59 -11.06 -23.99
C SER A 649 -14.08 -10.31 -22.76
N LEU A 650 -12.79 -10.27 -22.57
CA LEU A 650 -12.12 -9.52 -21.52
C LEU A 650 -12.56 -8.05 -21.56
N SER A 651 -12.53 -7.42 -22.72
CA SER A 651 -12.90 -6.01 -22.92
C SER A 651 -14.37 -5.72 -22.65
N LYS A 652 -15.28 -6.65 -22.91
CA LYS A 652 -16.70 -6.52 -22.53
C LYS A 652 -16.89 -6.48 -21.03
N HIS A 653 -16.10 -7.27 -20.29
CA HIS A 653 -16.07 -7.22 -18.83
C HIS A 653 -15.39 -5.91 -18.33
N LEU A 654 -14.44 -5.36 -19.09
CA LEU A 654 -13.75 -4.09 -18.82
C LEU A 654 -14.67 -2.87 -18.91
N LYS A 655 -15.67 -2.88 -19.78
CA LYS A 655 -16.67 -1.78 -19.88
C LYS A 655 -17.37 -1.53 -18.54
N TYR A 656 -17.39 -2.52 -17.67
CA TYR A 656 -17.92 -2.42 -16.30
C TYR A 656 -16.83 -2.27 -15.24
N MET A 657 -15.54 -2.51 -15.58
CA MET A 657 -14.43 -2.45 -14.62
C MET A 657 -13.59 -1.20 -14.75
N GLU A 658 -13.89 -0.22 -15.58
CA GLU A 658 -13.19 1.10 -15.72
C GLU A 658 -11.64 1.12 -15.50
N ASN A 659 -10.99 -0.04 -15.28
CA ASN A 659 -9.69 -0.15 -14.63
C ASN A 659 -8.58 -0.81 -15.46
N ILE A 660 -8.82 -1.32 -16.67
CA ILE A 660 -7.72 -1.84 -17.50
C ILE A 660 -7.23 -0.79 -18.48
N GLY A 661 -5.94 -0.43 -18.34
CA GLY A 661 -5.31 0.62 -19.13
C GLY A 661 -4.55 0.09 -20.35
N THR A 662 -3.87 -1.05 -20.21
CA THR A 662 -3.01 -1.61 -21.25
C THR A 662 -3.19 -3.11 -21.35
N ILE A 663 -3.28 -3.62 -22.58
CA ILE A 663 -3.25 -5.05 -22.89
C ILE A 663 -2.06 -5.30 -23.79
N THR A 664 -1.11 -6.13 -23.37
CA THR A 664 -0.01 -6.56 -24.22
C THR A 664 -0.33 -7.89 -24.88
N VAL A 665 -0.06 -7.97 -26.18
CA VAL A 665 -0.34 -9.11 -27.04
C VAL A 665 0.82 -9.33 -28.00
N PRO A 666 0.96 -10.48 -28.68
CA PRO A 666 1.97 -10.68 -29.74
C PRO A 666 1.96 -9.55 -30.76
N HIS A 667 3.14 -9.13 -31.21
CA HIS A 667 3.31 -7.98 -32.11
C HIS A 667 2.49 -8.08 -33.41
N ASN A 668 2.42 -9.26 -33.98
CA ASN A 668 1.66 -9.55 -35.20
C ASN A 668 0.14 -9.41 -35.03
N GLN A 669 -0.37 -9.39 -33.81
CA GLN A 669 -1.81 -9.32 -33.49
C GLN A 669 -2.25 -7.93 -32.98
N VAL A 670 -1.33 -7.00 -32.74
CA VAL A 670 -1.64 -5.67 -32.17
C VAL A 670 -2.65 -4.90 -33.03
N SER A 671 -2.44 -4.84 -34.35
CA SER A 671 -3.33 -4.10 -35.25
C SER A 671 -4.70 -4.75 -35.33
N GLU A 672 -4.75 -6.05 -35.53
CA GLU A 672 -6.00 -6.82 -35.68
C GLU A 672 -6.89 -6.70 -34.43
N ILE A 673 -6.30 -6.85 -33.25
CA ILE A 673 -7.03 -6.74 -31.97
C ILE A 673 -7.46 -5.29 -31.73
N GLY A 674 -6.60 -4.31 -32.01
CA GLY A 674 -6.94 -2.88 -31.91
C GLY A 674 -8.12 -2.49 -32.79
N ASP A 675 -8.14 -2.95 -34.05
CA ASP A 675 -9.23 -2.72 -35.00
C ASP A 675 -10.52 -3.42 -34.57
N ALA A 676 -10.40 -4.64 -34.01
CA ALA A 676 -11.53 -5.37 -33.48
C ALA A 676 -12.18 -4.66 -32.29
N LEU A 677 -11.38 -4.16 -31.34
CA LEU A 677 -11.89 -3.40 -30.20
C LEU A 677 -12.56 -2.09 -30.66
N SER A 678 -11.96 -1.38 -31.60
CA SER A 678 -12.49 -0.14 -32.15
C SER A 678 -13.86 -0.38 -32.84
N ARG A 679 -14.00 -1.44 -33.63
CA ARG A 679 -15.27 -1.83 -34.28
C ARG A 679 -16.38 -2.16 -33.29
N HIS A 680 -16.05 -2.63 -32.11
CA HIS A 680 -17.03 -2.95 -31.06
C HIS A 680 -17.33 -1.79 -30.12
N GLY A 681 -16.79 -0.58 -30.41
CA GLY A 681 -17.03 0.61 -29.59
C GLY A 681 -16.56 0.47 -28.15
N LEU A 682 -15.55 -0.37 -27.92
CA LEU A 682 -14.98 -0.59 -26.60
C LEU A 682 -13.92 0.49 -26.33
N PRO A 683 -14.07 1.33 -25.30
CA PRO A 683 -13.13 2.41 -25.05
C PRO A 683 -11.77 1.86 -24.63
N GLY A 684 -10.80 2.26 -25.37
CA GLY A 684 -9.45 2.56 -25.21
C GLY A 684 -8.61 1.88 -24.15
N ALA A 685 -8.57 0.53 -24.05
CA ALA A 685 -7.35 -0.09 -23.57
C ALA A 685 -6.25 0.17 -24.63
N SER A 686 -5.08 0.61 -24.22
CA SER A 686 -3.93 0.72 -25.12
C SER A 686 -3.46 -0.70 -25.46
N ILE A 687 -3.58 -1.11 -26.73
CA ILE A 687 -3.03 -2.40 -27.17
C ILE A 687 -1.57 -2.22 -27.56
N ARG A 688 -0.70 -3.08 -27.04
CA ARG A 688 0.75 -3.02 -27.24
C ARG A 688 1.32 -4.39 -27.59
N GLY A 689 2.47 -4.41 -28.25
CA GLY A 689 3.25 -5.61 -28.45
C GLY A 689 3.91 -6.10 -27.16
N LEU A 690 4.12 -7.41 -27.05
CA LEU A 690 4.88 -7.99 -25.94
C LEU A 690 6.26 -7.36 -25.80
N GLY A 691 6.68 -7.05 -24.58
CA GLY A 691 7.92 -6.34 -24.27
C GLY A 691 7.79 -4.81 -24.32
N GLN A 692 6.62 -4.26 -24.63
CA GLN A 692 6.39 -2.81 -24.80
C GLN A 692 5.43 -2.22 -23.77
N ALA A 693 5.05 -2.96 -22.72
CA ALA A 693 4.08 -2.48 -21.73
C ALA A 693 4.46 -1.11 -21.16
N ASN A 694 5.70 -0.94 -20.76
CA ASN A 694 6.19 0.26 -20.09
C ASN A 694 6.77 1.33 -21.03
N ALA A 695 6.82 1.08 -22.34
CA ALA A 695 7.30 2.05 -23.32
C ALA A 695 6.23 3.11 -23.65
N PRO A 696 6.46 4.42 -23.40
CA PRO A 696 5.50 5.45 -23.80
C PRO A 696 5.43 5.55 -25.32
N LYS A 697 4.21 5.64 -25.88
CA LYS A 697 4.02 5.76 -27.34
C LYS A 697 4.29 7.16 -27.90
N TRP A 698 4.42 8.18 -27.07
CA TRP A 698 4.60 9.58 -27.49
C TRP A 698 3.55 10.05 -28.52
N ASP A 699 2.31 9.58 -28.38
CA ASP A 699 1.21 9.84 -29.30
C ASP A 699 0.18 10.85 -28.77
N GLY A 700 0.47 11.51 -27.65
CA GLY A 700 -0.42 12.46 -26.98
C GLY A 700 -1.39 11.84 -25.99
N TYR A 701 -1.33 10.51 -25.83
CA TYR A 701 -2.22 9.76 -24.95
C TYR A 701 -1.45 9.10 -23.80
N HIS A 702 -2.12 8.96 -22.67
CA HIS A 702 -1.70 8.12 -21.56
C HIS A 702 -2.81 7.10 -21.29
N GLU A 703 -2.49 5.81 -21.39
CA GLU A 703 -3.45 4.72 -21.22
C GLU A 703 -4.74 4.89 -22.08
N GLY A 704 -4.58 5.38 -23.31
CA GLY A 704 -5.68 5.60 -24.24
C GLY A 704 -6.47 6.91 -24.01
N LEU A 705 -6.05 7.74 -23.05
CA LEU A 705 -6.69 9.01 -22.75
C LEU A 705 -5.78 10.18 -23.12
N SER A 706 -6.32 11.22 -23.77
CA SER A 706 -5.61 12.44 -24.10
C SER A 706 -5.06 13.13 -22.86
N LEU A 707 -3.79 13.59 -22.91
CA LEU A 707 -3.09 14.15 -21.73
C LEU A 707 -3.78 15.40 -21.16
N PHE A 708 -4.20 16.34 -22.03
CA PHE A 708 -4.67 17.67 -21.61
C PHE A 708 -6.10 17.99 -22.07
N ASP A 709 -6.84 16.99 -22.57
CA ASP A 709 -8.24 17.21 -22.96
C ASP A 709 -9.15 17.24 -21.73
N LEU A 710 -9.74 18.40 -21.47
CA LEU A 710 -10.64 18.61 -20.36
C LEU A 710 -12.09 18.21 -20.62
N GLN A 711 -12.46 17.85 -21.85
CA GLN A 711 -13.84 17.48 -22.22
C GLN A 711 -14.16 15.99 -21.99
N ASP A 712 -13.16 15.13 -21.88
CA ASP A 712 -13.33 13.71 -21.63
C ASP A 712 -13.74 13.35 -20.16
N TYR A 713 -14.29 14.32 -19.44
CA TYR A 713 -14.68 14.17 -18.02
C TYR A 713 -15.71 13.07 -17.76
N ARG A 714 -16.52 12.71 -18.77
CA ARG A 714 -17.67 11.81 -18.59
C ARG A 714 -17.31 10.32 -18.61
N LEU A 715 -16.06 9.98 -18.93
CA LEU A 715 -15.61 8.60 -19.10
C LEU A 715 -14.82 8.04 -17.89
N ILE A 716 -14.61 8.84 -16.84
CA ILE A 716 -13.78 8.46 -15.67
C ILE A 716 -14.62 8.31 -14.38
N LEU A 717 -15.94 8.46 -14.48
CA LEU A 717 -16.86 8.27 -13.32
C LEU A 717 -17.44 6.87 -13.28
#